data_07895327e78ee23d4d5f0d506cc156df
#
_entry.id   07895327e78ee23d4d5f0d506cc156df
#
_cell.length_a   1.000
_cell.length_b   1.000
_cell.length_c   1.000
_cell.angle_alpha   90.00
_cell.angle_beta   90.00
_cell.angle_gamma   90.00
#
_symmetry.space_group_name_H-M   'P 1'
#
loop_
_entity.id
_entity.type
_entity.pdbx_description
1 polymer ?
#
loop_
_entity_poly.entity_id
_entity_poly.type
_entity_poly.pdbx_seq_one_letter_code
_entity_poly.pdbx_strand_id
1 'polypeptide(L)'
;MTKYSLRARMMILILAPTLMVGLLLSSFFVVHRYNELQRQVIDAGANIIEPLAISSEYSMTWDDRDAMRELVSLLHRRHSGIVRAISVFDNHNQLYVTSNNRQNLSLLQQEDIHALPDDVSMERHGNLLILRTPITAERYDLDELPDEKVKPSGNPLGYVAIELDLQSVRLQQYKEVFVATLMLLFCLCLAMLFAYRLMRDVTGPIRNMVTTVDRIRRGQLDSRVEGYMLGELSTLKNGINAMAMSLTAYHEEMQHNIDQATYDLRETLEQLEIQNVELDLAKKRAQEAARIKSEFLANMSHELRTPLNGVLGFTRQMLKTQLRTTQRDYMQTIERSANNLLSIINDVLDFSKLEAGKLMLEAIPFPLRATLDETLVLLAPSAHDKGLELTVVCDSSVPDNVIGDALRLQQILINLIGNAIKFTEQGHIGLRVTQRVMTQTRVELEIQVEDSGIGISEQQQTQLFQAFRQADASISRRHGGTGLGLVITQKLVREMGGDITFSSQPDQGSTFVIRVQLDLNPNAPGMPRVLEALSQSRIAYVEADATVARAALEMLSATPLQIDYSETLEGLPASHYPLLLMAMPVSISQPELLNEGRINALLDRADNVLMALPSPMMLLADELKVRGIDGCIAKPISLTRLLPMLLDLHTRQISELPFSPRLPLTVMAVDDNPANLKLIG
;
A
#
# COMPACT_ATOMS: atom_id res chain seq x y z
N MET A 1 64.19 4.56 32.09
CA MET A 1 63.63 3.21 32.42
C MET A 1 64.33 2.45 33.56
N THR A 2 65.05 3.13 34.43
CA THR A 2 65.89 2.50 35.51
C THR A 2 65.31 2.57 36.92
N LYS A 3 64.10 3.08 37.10
CA LYS A 3 63.50 3.26 38.42
C LYS A 3 62.48 2.17 38.85
N TYR A 4 62.19 1.19 37.99
CA TYR A 4 61.22 0.16 38.35
C TYR A 4 61.92 -1.14 38.73
N SER A 5 61.46 -1.77 39.82
CA SER A 5 61.93 -3.11 40.22
C SER A 5 61.72 -4.12 39.11
N LEU A 6 62.56 -5.18 39.07
CA LEU A 6 62.42 -6.24 38.07
C LEU A 6 60.98 -6.82 38.02
N ARG A 7 60.31 -6.84 39.19
CA ARG A 7 58.88 -7.21 39.33
C ARG A 7 57.97 -6.27 38.57
N ALA A 8 58.14 -4.97 38.72
CA ALA A 8 57.29 -3.97 38.05
C ALA A 8 57.51 -3.97 36.52
N ARG A 9 58.75 -4.19 36.08
CA ARG A 9 59.04 -4.28 34.64
C ARG A 9 58.40 -5.50 33.99
N MET A 10 58.39 -6.67 34.64
CA MET A 10 57.73 -7.87 34.17
C MET A 10 56.24 -7.74 34.15
N MET A 11 55.63 -7.11 35.16
CA MET A 11 54.21 -6.81 35.18
C MET A 11 53.79 -5.87 34.05
N ILE A 12 54.54 -4.77 33.87
CA ILE A 12 54.23 -3.82 32.77
C ILE A 12 54.37 -4.48 31.42
N LEU A 13 55.40 -5.30 31.23
CA LEU A 13 55.67 -5.98 29.94
C LEU A 13 54.57 -6.98 29.58
N ILE A 14 53.88 -7.54 30.56
CA ILE A 14 52.78 -8.49 30.31
C ILE A 14 51.41 -7.80 30.25
N LEU A 15 51.10 -6.90 31.22
CA LEU A 15 49.79 -6.26 31.30
C LEU A 15 49.55 -5.19 30.25
N ALA A 16 50.57 -4.41 29.88
CA ALA A 16 50.38 -3.32 28.91
C ALA A 16 49.97 -3.81 27.50
N PRO A 17 50.65 -4.82 26.92
CA PRO A 17 50.24 -5.36 25.60
C PRO A 17 48.88 -6.04 25.66
N THR A 18 48.57 -6.80 26.73
CA THR A 18 47.25 -7.49 26.83
C THR A 18 46.11 -6.52 26.99
N LEU A 19 46.32 -5.44 27.78
CA LEU A 19 45.30 -4.37 27.90
C LEU A 19 45.09 -3.66 26.55
N MET A 20 46.18 -3.32 25.87
CA MET A 20 46.13 -2.64 24.59
C MET A 20 45.45 -3.48 23.49
N VAL A 21 45.83 -4.74 23.37
CA VAL A 21 45.23 -5.65 22.39
C VAL A 21 43.78 -5.95 22.73
N GLY A 22 43.47 -6.18 24.02
CA GLY A 22 42.11 -6.43 24.48
C GLY A 22 41.19 -5.24 24.24
N LEU A 23 41.65 -4.01 24.48
CA LEU A 23 40.90 -2.79 24.20
C LEU A 23 40.68 -2.60 22.70
N LEU A 24 41.71 -2.83 21.86
CA LEU A 24 41.59 -2.73 20.40
C LEU A 24 40.61 -3.75 19.84
N LEU A 25 40.70 -5.02 20.27
CA LEU A 25 39.81 -6.08 19.85
C LEU A 25 38.37 -5.83 20.32
N SER A 26 38.18 -5.43 21.59
CA SER A 26 36.86 -5.11 22.16
C SER A 26 36.23 -3.93 21.41
N SER A 27 36.99 -2.86 21.16
CA SER A 27 36.54 -1.70 20.41
C SER A 27 36.16 -2.08 18.97
N PHE A 28 37.03 -2.85 18.30
CA PHE A 28 36.77 -3.33 16.94
C PHE A 28 35.50 -4.18 16.88
N PHE A 29 35.35 -5.13 17.82
CA PHE A 29 34.19 -6.02 17.85
C PHE A 29 32.88 -5.24 18.10
N VAL A 30 32.89 -4.31 19.05
CA VAL A 30 31.72 -3.48 19.35
C VAL A 30 31.32 -2.62 18.17
N VAL A 31 32.32 -1.97 17.51
CA VAL A 31 32.05 -1.14 16.32
C VAL A 31 31.57 -2.00 15.13
N HIS A 32 32.22 -3.14 14.90
CA HIS A 32 31.84 -4.04 13.82
C HIS A 32 30.41 -4.57 14.01
N ARG A 33 30.10 -5.03 15.22
CA ARG A 33 28.78 -5.55 15.56
C ARG A 33 27.69 -4.47 15.54
N TYR A 34 28.06 -3.25 15.96
CA TYR A 34 27.17 -2.09 15.82
C TYR A 34 26.75 -1.85 14.37
N ASN A 35 27.76 -1.82 13.49
CA ASN A 35 27.50 -1.60 12.05
C ASN A 35 26.69 -2.75 11.43
N GLU A 36 26.94 -3.98 11.86
CA GLU A 36 26.21 -5.16 11.41
C GLU A 36 24.75 -5.14 11.87
N LEU A 37 24.50 -4.85 13.15
CA LEU A 37 23.16 -4.73 13.70
C LEU A 37 22.38 -3.58 13.04
N GLN A 38 23.06 -2.48 12.77
CA GLN A 38 22.46 -1.36 12.08
C GLN A 38 22.10 -1.72 10.63
N ARG A 39 22.98 -2.43 9.93
CA ARG A 39 22.68 -2.96 8.59
C ARG A 39 21.50 -3.94 8.62
N GLN A 40 21.50 -4.87 9.54
CA GLN A 40 20.39 -5.83 9.69
C GLN A 40 19.03 -5.15 9.89
N VAL A 41 18.98 -4.05 10.66
CA VAL A 41 17.74 -3.30 10.84
C VAL A 41 17.37 -2.53 9.58
N ILE A 42 18.35 -1.96 8.90
CA ILE A 42 18.16 -1.29 7.60
C ILE A 42 17.64 -2.30 6.57
N ASP A 43 18.33 -3.44 6.45
CA ASP A 43 17.94 -4.51 5.52
C ASP A 43 16.57 -5.09 5.86
N ALA A 44 16.29 -5.30 7.16
CA ALA A 44 14.96 -5.72 7.61
C ALA A 44 13.88 -4.69 7.26
N GLY A 45 14.19 -3.41 7.43
CA GLY A 45 13.30 -2.32 7.03
C GLY A 45 13.10 -2.25 5.52
N ALA A 46 14.19 -2.37 4.76
CA ALA A 46 14.14 -2.40 3.29
C ALA A 46 13.31 -3.59 2.79
N ASN A 47 13.52 -4.77 3.35
CA ASN A 47 12.74 -5.97 3.04
C ASN A 47 11.25 -5.88 3.40
N ILE A 48 10.87 -4.91 4.22
CA ILE A 48 9.46 -4.62 4.52
C ILE A 48 8.93 -3.52 3.60
N ILE A 49 9.73 -2.45 3.43
CA ILE A 49 9.27 -1.25 2.73
C ILE A 49 9.20 -1.45 1.22
N GLU A 50 10.18 -2.16 0.62
CA GLU A 50 10.21 -2.40 -0.83
C GLU A 50 9.03 -3.26 -1.30
N PRO A 51 8.75 -4.45 -0.72
CA PRO A 51 7.58 -5.22 -1.09
C PRO A 51 6.27 -4.48 -0.78
N LEU A 52 6.27 -3.69 0.29
CA LEU A 52 5.11 -2.88 0.63
C LEU A 52 4.89 -1.78 -0.41
N ALA A 53 5.94 -1.12 -0.87
CA ALA A 53 5.85 -0.10 -1.91
C ALA A 53 5.28 -0.70 -3.21
N ILE A 54 5.79 -1.86 -3.63
CA ILE A 54 5.31 -2.59 -4.81
C ILE A 54 3.85 -3.02 -4.61
N SER A 55 3.53 -3.61 -3.46
CA SER A 55 2.17 -4.08 -3.16
C SER A 55 1.16 -2.94 -3.01
N SER A 56 1.66 -1.73 -2.71
CA SER A 56 0.85 -0.54 -2.52
C SER A 56 0.39 0.11 -3.83
N GLU A 57 1.06 -0.19 -4.94
CA GLU A 57 0.74 0.33 -6.27
C GLU A 57 -0.73 0.05 -6.64
N TYR A 58 -1.16 -1.18 -6.47
CA TYR A 58 -2.52 -1.59 -6.80
C TYR A 58 -3.57 -0.85 -5.97
N SER A 59 -3.38 -0.84 -4.65
CA SER A 59 -4.34 -0.22 -3.74
C SER A 59 -4.45 1.30 -3.95
N MET A 60 -3.38 1.96 -4.36
CA MET A 60 -3.40 3.40 -4.68
C MET A 60 -4.06 3.68 -6.02
N THR A 61 -3.85 2.82 -7.01
CA THR A 61 -4.47 2.98 -8.33
C THR A 61 -5.99 2.85 -8.26
N TRP A 62 -6.52 1.98 -7.38
CA TRP A 62 -7.94 1.70 -7.23
C TRP A 62 -8.60 2.40 -6.03
N ASP A 63 -7.88 3.25 -5.31
CA ASP A 63 -8.29 3.93 -4.06
C ASP A 63 -8.88 2.99 -2.99
N ASP A 64 -8.32 1.79 -2.89
CA ASP A 64 -8.71 0.82 -1.86
C ASP A 64 -7.94 1.07 -0.55
N ARG A 65 -8.43 2.03 0.22
CA ARG A 65 -7.84 2.42 1.50
C ARG A 65 -8.00 1.36 2.58
N ASP A 66 -9.05 0.57 2.50
CA ASP A 66 -9.32 -0.43 3.53
C ASP A 66 -8.39 -1.62 3.39
N ALA A 67 -8.19 -2.12 2.17
CA ALA A 67 -7.18 -3.13 1.88
C ALA A 67 -5.77 -2.67 2.29
N MET A 68 -5.44 -1.41 1.98
CA MET A 68 -4.16 -0.84 2.35
C MET A 68 -3.97 -0.75 3.87
N ARG A 69 -5.01 -0.34 4.61
CA ARG A 69 -4.96 -0.26 6.08
C ARG A 69 -4.77 -1.62 6.71
N GLU A 70 -5.42 -2.64 6.17
CA GLU A 70 -5.26 -4.00 6.67
C GLU A 70 -3.85 -4.52 6.44
N LEU A 71 -3.31 -4.35 5.24
CA LEU A 71 -1.94 -4.73 4.91
C LEU A 71 -0.92 -4.05 5.83
N VAL A 72 -1.01 -2.72 5.98
CA VAL A 72 -0.11 -1.96 6.84
C VAL A 72 -0.25 -2.36 8.31
N SER A 73 -1.48 -2.60 8.79
CA SER A 73 -1.70 -3.02 10.16
C SER A 73 -1.18 -4.44 10.43
N LEU A 74 -1.28 -5.32 9.45
CA LEU A 74 -0.76 -6.68 9.51
C LEU A 74 0.76 -6.70 9.53
N LEU A 75 1.40 -5.95 8.62
CA LEU A 75 2.86 -5.81 8.59
C LEU A 75 3.39 -5.18 9.87
N HIS A 76 2.72 -4.14 10.37
CA HIS A 76 3.08 -3.53 11.65
C HIS A 76 3.00 -4.53 12.81
N ARG A 77 1.90 -5.29 12.92
CA ARG A 77 1.75 -6.32 13.97
C ARG A 77 2.80 -7.43 13.86
N ARG A 78 3.09 -7.87 12.64
CA ARG A 78 4.07 -8.93 12.39
C ARG A 78 5.49 -8.49 12.75
N HIS A 79 5.79 -7.21 12.56
CA HIS A 79 7.12 -6.64 12.78
C HIS A 79 7.17 -5.62 13.94
N SER A 80 6.19 -5.69 14.86
CA SER A 80 6.02 -4.75 15.98
C SER A 80 7.23 -4.65 16.94
N GLY A 81 8.17 -5.59 16.86
CA GLY A 81 9.42 -5.53 17.62
C GLY A 81 10.45 -4.55 17.04
N ILE A 82 10.33 -4.15 15.80
CA ILE A 82 11.29 -3.28 15.09
C ILE A 82 10.58 -2.08 14.49
N VAL A 83 9.38 -2.30 13.96
CA VAL A 83 8.58 -1.28 13.29
C VAL A 83 7.68 -0.58 14.30
N ARG A 84 7.83 0.72 14.42
CA ARG A 84 7.03 1.57 15.30
C ARG A 84 5.81 2.15 14.59
N ALA A 85 5.97 2.50 13.34
CA ALA A 85 4.90 2.95 12.49
C ALA A 85 5.21 2.67 11.03
N ILE A 86 4.17 2.42 10.26
CA ILE A 86 4.20 2.38 8.80
C ILE A 86 3.15 3.38 8.33
N SER A 87 3.56 4.29 7.48
CA SER A 87 2.69 5.31 6.91
C SER A 87 2.90 5.38 5.41
N VAL A 88 1.84 5.54 4.71
CA VAL A 88 1.85 5.71 3.26
C VAL A 88 1.33 7.10 2.96
N PHE A 89 2.06 7.81 2.15
CA PHE A 89 1.76 9.18 1.75
C PHE A 89 1.56 9.20 0.24
N ASP A 90 0.71 10.11 -0.15
CA ASP A 90 0.47 10.37 -1.54
C ASP A 90 1.52 11.35 -2.11
N ASN A 91 1.38 11.66 -3.39
CA ASN A 91 2.26 12.60 -4.07
C ASN A 91 2.07 14.07 -3.64
N HIS A 92 1.05 14.38 -2.86
CA HIS A 92 0.84 15.68 -2.23
C HIS A 92 1.36 15.70 -0.79
N ASN A 93 2.15 14.68 -0.42
CA ASN A 93 2.65 14.52 0.94
C ASN A 93 1.53 14.45 2.00
N GLN A 94 0.32 14.03 1.59
CA GLN A 94 -0.78 13.83 2.52
C GLN A 94 -0.81 12.36 2.95
N LEU A 95 -1.14 12.16 4.20
CA LEU A 95 -1.23 10.82 4.76
C LEU A 95 -2.38 10.05 4.11
N TYR A 96 -2.04 8.98 3.42
CA TYR A 96 -3.02 8.07 2.84
C TYR A 96 -3.48 7.04 3.87
N VAL A 97 -2.53 6.37 4.53
CA VAL A 97 -2.78 5.40 5.61
C VAL A 97 -1.62 5.37 6.58
N THR A 98 -1.92 5.09 7.85
CA THR A 98 -0.91 4.81 8.86
C THR A 98 -1.33 3.66 9.78
N SER A 99 -0.35 2.90 10.22
CA SER A 99 -0.53 1.83 11.21
C SER A 99 -0.66 2.36 12.65
N ASN A 100 -0.31 3.62 12.89
CA ASN A 100 -0.27 4.18 14.23
C ASN A 100 -0.67 5.66 14.24
N ASN A 101 -1.87 5.93 14.74
CA ASN A 101 -2.49 7.27 14.76
C ASN A 101 -1.94 8.24 15.83
N ARG A 102 -0.98 7.80 16.65
CA ARG A 102 -0.53 8.57 17.82
C ARG A 102 0.80 9.31 17.61
N GLN A 103 1.40 9.25 16.40
CA GLN A 103 2.73 9.79 16.19
C GLN A 103 2.76 11.10 15.41
N ASN A 104 3.81 11.87 15.63
CA ASN A 104 4.11 13.10 14.90
C ASN A 104 4.38 12.76 13.42
N LEU A 105 3.36 12.86 12.59
CA LEU A 105 3.42 12.61 11.15
C LEU A 105 4.45 13.49 10.43
N SER A 106 4.78 14.65 11.01
CA SER A 106 5.75 15.57 10.45
C SER A 106 7.16 14.98 10.27
N LEU A 107 7.54 13.99 11.08
CA LEU A 107 8.83 13.31 10.93
C LEU A 107 8.83 12.31 9.76
N LEU A 108 7.67 11.75 9.43
CA LEU A 108 7.52 10.77 8.35
C LEU A 108 7.30 11.46 6.99
N GLN A 109 6.83 12.68 7.01
CA GLN A 109 6.65 13.50 5.81
C GLN A 109 8.00 13.92 5.24
N GLN A 110 8.08 13.99 3.92
CA GLN A 110 9.22 14.47 3.17
C GLN A 110 8.97 15.92 2.75
N GLU A 111 9.91 16.82 2.97
CA GLU A 111 9.76 18.23 2.56
C GLU A 111 9.68 18.39 1.04
N ASP A 112 10.42 17.56 0.30
CA ASP A 112 10.40 17.54 -1.16
C ASP A 112 10.34 16.08 -1.67
N ILE A 113 9.22 15.73 -2.28
CA ILE A 113 8.97 14.37 -2.80
C ILE A 113 9.85 14.06 -4.02
N HIS A 114 10.24 15.10 -4.77
CA HIS A 114 11.14 14.95 -5.91
C HIS A 114 12.59 14.64 -5.51
N ALA A 115 12.93 14.83 -4.24
CA ALA A 115 14.26 14.52 -3.69
C ALA A 115 14.39 13.08 -3.19
N LEU A 116 13.32 12.26 -3.26
CA LEU A 116 13.41 10.84 -2.92
C LEU A 116 14.24 10.12 -4.01
N PRO A 117 15.34 9.45 -3.63
CA PRO A 117 16.07 8.60 -4.57
C PRO A 117 15.18 7.42 -5.01
N ASP A 118 15.50 6.83 -6.16
CA ASP A 118 14.83 5.61 -6.66
C ASP A 118 14.92 4.43 -5.69
N ASP A 119 15.95 4.44 -4.85
CA ASP A 119 16.18 3.47 -3.77
C ASP A 119 15.62 3.99 -2.42
N VAL A 120 15.60 3.08 -1.44
CA VAL A 120 15.17 3.40 -0.08
C VAL A 120 16.00 4.53 0.51
N SER A 121 15.40 5.69 0.70
CA SER A 121 16.03 6.79 1.44
C SER A 121 15.96 6.51 2.93
N MET A 122 17.04 6.85 3.63
CA MET A 122 17.06 6.69 5.08
C MET A 122 17.45 7.98 5.78
N GLU A 123 16.69 8.31 6.79
CA GLU A 123 16.90 9.48 7.64
C GLU A 123 16.87 9.08 9.11
N ARG A 124 17.83 9.59 9.87
CA ARG A 124 17.95 9.24 11.28
C ARG A 124 17.58 10.42 12.17
N HIS A 125 16.55 10.25 12.98
CA HIS A 125 16.11 11.20 14.00
C HIS A 125 16.29 10.61 15.42
N GLY A 126 17.46 10.83 15.98
CA GLY A 126 17.77 10.34 17.33
C GLY A 126 17.74 8.81 17.45
N ASN A 127 16.67 8.28 18.02
CA ASN A 127 16.45 6.84 18.23
C ASN A 127 15.60 6.17 17.13
N LEU A 128 15.14 6.95 16.20
CA LEU A 128 14.28 6.50 15.13
C LEU A 128 15.06 6.52 13.83
N LEU A 129 14.88 5.48 13.05
CA LEU A 129 15.34 5.42 11.68
C LEU A 129 14.10 5.43 10.79
N ILE A 130 14.03 6.39 9.94
CA ILE A 130 12.96 6.52 8.97
C ILE A 130 13.50 6.06 7.63
N LEU A 131 12.84 5.05 7.09
CA LEU A 131 13.06 4.60 5.71
C LEU A 131 11.90 5.12 4.86
N ARG A 132 12.23 5.69 3.71
CA ARG A 132 11.23 6.10 2.74
C ARG A 132 11.59 5.49 1.40
N THR A 133 10.60 5.01 0.69
CA THR A 133 10.75 4.52 -0.67
C THR A 133 9.58 5.01 -1.52
N PRO A 134 9.86 5.46 -2.73
CA PRO A 134 8.80 5.86 -3.64
C PRO A 134 7.98 4.64 -4.04
N ILE A 135 6.73 4.87 -4.28
CA ILE A 135 5.81 3.87 -4.81
C ILE A 135 5.77 4.09 -6.32
N THR A 136 6.38 3.16 -7.03
CA THR A 136 6.61 3.27 -8.47
C THR A 136 5.89 2.11 -9.16
N ALA A 137 5.21 2.35 -10.26
CA ALA A 137 4.56 1.29 -11.02
C ALA A 137 5.58 0.51 -11.87
N GLU A 138 5.64 -0.80 -11.71
CA GLU A 138 6.52 -1.67 -12.50
C GLU A 138 5.91 -2.01 -13.86
N ARG A 139 6.71 -1.82 -14.90
CA ARG A 139 6.36 -2.16 -16.26
C ARG A 139 6.93 -3.54 -16.59
N TYR A 140 6.07 -4.49 -16.92
CA TYR A 140 6.51 -5.74 -17.54
C TYR A 140 6.36 -5.63 -19.06
N ASP A 141 7.47 -5.55 -19.76
CA ASP A 141 7.52 -5.78 -21.20
C ASP A 141 7.73 -7.29 -21.42
N LEU A 142 6.77 -7.96 -22.03
CA LEU A 142 6.77 -9.42 -22.22
C LEU A 142 7.75 -9.90 -23.32
N ASP A 143 8.44 -8.98 -24.00
CA ASP A 143 9.28 -9.30 -25.16
C ASP A 143 10.81 -9.11 -24.94
N GLU A 144 11.29 -8.75 -23.77
CA GLU A 144 12.73 -8.63 -23.52
C GLU A 144 13.25 -9.60 -22.45
N LEU A 145 14.37 -10.27 -22.78
CA LEU A 145 15.09 -11.24 -21.95
C LEU A 145 15.65 -10.59 -20.65
N PRO A 146 15.80 -11.35 -19.54
CA PRO A 146 15.99 -10.82 -18.19
C PRO A 146 17.44 -10.53 -17.84
N ASP A 147 18.12 -9.60 -18.48
CA ASP A 147 19.55 -9.35 -18.19
C ASP A 147 19.99 -7.88 -18.00
N GLU A 148 19.10 -6.91 -18.01
CA GLU A 148 19.47 -5.56 -17.56
C GLU A 148 18.45 -5.03 -16.54
N LYS A 149 18.95 -4.63 -15.37
CA LYS A 149 18.18 -3.89 -14.35
C LYS A 149 17.66 -2.60 -14.98
N VAL A 150 16.48 -2.67 -15.54
CA VAL A 150 15.75 -1.48 -16.02
C VAL A 150 15.46 -0.61 -14.81
N LYS A 151 16.06 0.56 -14.76
CA LYS A 151 15.77 1.55 -13.72
C LYS A 151 14.34 2.02 -13.92
N PRO A 152 13.52 1.95 -12.88
CA PRO A 152 12.16 2.46 -12.94
C PRO A 152 12.20 3.97 -13.17
N SER A 153 11.65 4.46 -14.25
CA SER A 153 11.60 5.87 -14.58
C SER A 153 10.13 6.30 -14.78
N GLY A 154 9.45 6.57 -13.69
CA GLY A 154 8.07 7.07 -13.64
C GLY A 154 7.85 8.01 -12.46
N ASN A 155 6.90 8.94 -12.58
CA ASN A 155 6.56 9.81 -11.44
C ASN A 155 5.96 8.98 -10.30
N PRO A 156 6.48 9.09 -9.06
CA PRO A 156 5.98 8.30 -7.95
C PRO A 156 4.51 8.66 -7.61
N LEU A 157 3.66 7.64 -7.44
CA LEU A 157 2.27 7.75 -6.98
C LEU A 157 2.20 8.26 -5.53
N GLY A 158 3.27 8.10 -4.77
CA GLY A 158 3.44 8.47 -3.39
C GLY A 158 4.70 7.84 -2.84
N TYR A 159 4.76 7.69 -1.55
CA TYR A 159 5.85 6.97 -0.91
C TYR A 159 5.39 6.27 0.36
N VAL A 160 6.06 5.18 0.67
CA VAL A 160 5.95 4.52 1.97
C VAL A 160 7.01 5.10 2.89
N ALA A 161 6.64 5.36 4.13
CA ALA A 161 7.56 5.69 5.20
C ALA A 161 7.41 4.69 6.35
N ILE A 162 8.52 4.08 6.76
CA ILE A 162 8.56 3.18 7.91
C ILE A 162 9.43 3.80 8.98
N GLU A 163 8.88 3.89 10.18
CA GLU A 163 9.60 4.28 11.37
C GLU A 163 10.09 3.04 12.11
N LEU A 164 11.40 2.88 12.19
CA LEU A 164 12.05 1.79 12.90
C LEU A 164 12.56 2.27 14.26
N ASP A 165 12.24 1.52 15.29
CA ASP A 165 12.73 1.79 16.64
C ASP A 165 14.10 1.13 16.86
N LEU A 166 15.11 1.96 17.01
CA LEU A 166 16.48 1.52 17.35
C LEU A 166 16.66 1.21 18.83
N GLN A 167 15.60 1.30 19.66
CA GLN A 167 15.72 0.98 21.10
C GLN A 167 16.06 -0.49 21.33
N SER A 168 15.47 -1.39 20.55
CA SER A 168 15.78 -2.82 20.57
C SER A 168 17.25 -3.08 20.23
N VAL A 169 17.79 -2.33 19.25
CA VAL A 169 19.20 -2.37 18.86
C VAL A 169 20.09 -1.88 20.00
N ARG A 170 19.69 -0.81 20.71
CA ARG A 170 20.43 -0.32 21.87
C ARG A 170 20.49 -1.33 23.01
N LEU A 171 19.38 -2.00 23.30
CA LEU A 171 19.36 -3.06 24.32
C LEU A 171 20.30 -4.20 23.96
N GLN A 172 20.33 -4.57 22.70
CA GLN A 172 21.23 -5.58 22.17
C GLN A 172 22.68 -5.11 22.19
N GLN A 173 22.94 -3.84 21.88
CA GLN A 173 24.25 -3.19 22.03
C GLN A 173 24.76 -3.24 23.47
N TYR A 174 23.93 -2.88 24.46
CA TYR A 174 24.35 -2.96 25.87
C TYR A 174 24.73 -4.40 26.28
N LYS A 175 24.03 -5.39 25.74
CA LYS A 175 24.35 -6.81 25.95
C LYS A 175 25.72 -7.18 25.36
N GLU A 176 26.01 -6.77 24.14
CA GLU A 176 27.28 -7.04 23.46
C GLU A 176 28.44 -6.28 24.13
N VAL A 177 28.25 -5.02 24.50
CA VAL A 177 29.24 -4.23 25.26
C VAL A 177 29.53 -4.88 26.62
N PHE A 178 28.49 -5.38 27.30
CA PHE A 178 28.66 -6.07 28.59
C PHE A 178 29.47 -7.35 28.43
N VAL A 179 29.18 -8.17 27.43
CA VAL A 179 29.92 -9.39 27.13
C VAL A 179 31.39 -9.09 26.76
N ALA A 180 31.63 -8.09 25.93
CA ALA A 180 32.97 -7.66 25.53
C ALA A 180 33.78 -7.14 26.76
N THR A 181 33.13 -6.39 27.65
CA THR A 181 33.75 -5.90 28.87
C THR A 181 34.09 -7.05 29.83
N LEU A 182 33.23 -8.03 29.93
CA LEU A 182 33.41 -9.22 30.79
C LEU A 182 34.55 -10.09 30.26
N MET A 183 34.67 -10.26 28.92
CA MET A 183 35.78 -10.93 28.26
C MET A 183 37.11 -10.19 28.47
N LEU A 184 37.13 -8.85 28.40
CA LEU A 184 38.32 -8.04 28.64
C LEU A 184 38.81 -8.21 30.10
N LEU A 185 37.90 -8.15 31.09
CA LEU A 185 38.20 -8.37 32.49
C LEU A 185 38.75 -9.77 32.76
N PHE A 186 38.16 -10.78 32.09
CA PHE A 186 38.63 -12.15 32.20
C PHE A 186 40.08 -12.30 31.66
N CYS A 187 40.38 -11.71 30.48
CA CYS A 187 41.71 -11.74 29.90
C CYS A 187 42.74 -11.01 30.79
N LEU A 188 42.37 -9.88 31.44
CA LEU A 188 43.22 -9.15 32.36
C LEU A 188 43.52 -9.94 33.64
N CYS A 189 42.51 -10.62 34.19
CA CYS A 189 42.71 -11.51 35.35
C CYS A 189 43.67 -12.66 35.00
N LEU A 190 43.51 -13.25 33.80
CA LEU A 190 44.39 -14.35 33.37
C LEU A 190 45.84 -13.87 33.17
N ALA A 191 46.02 -12.69 32.58
CA ALA A 191 47.34 -12.06 32.39
C ALA A 191 47.99 -11.70 33.73
N MET A 192 47.20 -11.23 34.70
CA MET A 192 47.70 -10.91 36.04
C MET A 192 48.14 -12.15 36.79
N LEU A 193 47.39 -13.26 36.66
CA LEU A 193 47.71 -14.55 37.25
C LEU A 193 48.99 -15.14 36.66
N PHE A 194 49.17 -14.96 35.36
CA PHE A 194 50.39 -15.37 34.64
C PHE A 194 51.65 -14.55 35.06
N ALA A 195 51.52 -13.21 35.13
CA ALA A 195 52.58 -12.32 35.58
C ALA A 195 53.05 -12.62 37.02
N TYR A 196 52.12 -12.94 37.87
CA TYR A 196 52.42 -13.33 39.26
C TYR A 196 53.22 -14.63 39.29
N ARG A 197 52.89 -15.63 38.50
CA ARG A 197 53.65 -16.88 38.36
C ARG A 197 55.07 -16.62 37.84
N LEU A 198 55.19 -15.88 36.75
CA LEU A 198 56.48 -15.59 36.14
C LEU A 198 57.43 -14.80 37.08
N MET A 199 56.85 -13.82 37.85
CA MET A 199 57.61 -13.07 38.83
C MET A 199 58.19 -13.97 39.94
N ARG A 200 57.52 -15.04 40.30
CA ARG A 200 57.99 -16.00 41.34
C ARG A 200 59.14 -16.83 40.75
N ASP A 201 59.07 -17.23 39.50
CA ASP A 201 60.11 -18.05 38.87
C ASP A 201 61.40 -17.27 38.59
N VAL A 202 61.34 -15.92 38.47
CA VAL A 202 62.51 -15.06 38.23
C VAL A 202 63.21 -14.56 39.51
N THR A 203 62.48 -14.45 40.59
CA THR A 203 63.03 -13.86 41.84
C THR A 203 63.48 -14.90 42.87
N GLY A 204 63.40 -16.14 42.52
CA GLY A 204 63.63 -17.18 43.50
C GLY A 204 65.10 -17.55 43.73
N PRO A 205 65.75 -17.02 44.80
CA PRO A 205 67.04 -17.57 45.18
C PRO A 205 66.89 -18.92 45.90
N ILE A 206 65.69 -19.49 45.88
CA ILE A 206 65.42 -20.68 46.70
C ILE A 206 65.00 -21.83 45.77
N ARG A 207 65.97 -22.47 45.21
CA ARG A 207 65.78 -23.56 44.28
C ARG A 207 64.92 -24.70 44.84
N ASN A 208 64.95 -24.94 46.13
CA ASN A 208 64.12 -25.96 46.78
C ASN A 208 62.63 -25.57 46.86
N MET A 209 62.32 -24.30 47.07
CA MET A 209 60.95 -23.82 47.00
C MET A 209 60.37 -23.82 45.55
N VAL A 210 61.23 -23.44 44.59
CA VAL A 210 60.84 -23.45 43.19
C VAL A 210 60.49 -24.85 42.72
N THR A 211 61.21 -25.89 43.16
CA THR A 211 60.89 -27.28 42.78
C THR A 211 59.60 -27.77 43.42
N THR A 212 59.31 -27.39 44.67
CA THR A 212 58.05 -27.72 45.32
C THR A 212 56.89 -26.93 44.67
N VAL A 213 57.12 -25.64 44.42
CA VAL A 213 56.16 -24.80 43.67
C VAL A 213 55.99 -25.29 42.24
N ASP A 214 57.06 -25.75 41.59
CA ASP A 214 56.95 -26.36 40.29
C ASP A 214 56.21 -27.70 40.29
N ARG A 215 56.32 -28.51 41.38
CA ARG A 215 55.53 -29.70 41.62
C ARG A 215 54.03 -29.37 41.85
N ILE A 216 53.77 -28.35 42.70
CA ILE A 216 52.40 -27.89 42.91
C ILE A 216 51.82 -27.35 41.56
N ARG A 217 52.62 -26.64 40.77
CA ARG A 217 52.27 -26.20 39.42
C ARG A 217 51.88 -27.35 38.49
N ARG A 218 52.54 -28.52 38.68
CA ARG A 218 52.25 -29.72 37.85
C ARG A 218 51.04 -30.55 38.35
N GLY A 219 50.27 -30.02 39.28
CA GLY A 219 49.07 -30.70 39.79
C GLY A 219 49.34 -31.64 40.94
N GLN A 220 50.57 -31.71 41.50
CA GLN A 220 50.86 -32.48 42.72
C GLN A 220 50.61 -31.58 43.94
N LEU A 221 49.34 -31.39 44.23
CA LEU A 221 48.87 -30.46 45.28
C LEU A 221 49.21 -30.93 46.71
N ASP A 222 49.57 -32.23 46.88
CA ASP A 222 50.01 -32.81 48.13
C ASP A 222 51.48 -32.53 48.48
N SER A 223 52.19 -31.90 47.51
CA SER A 223 53.61 -31.57 47.70
C SER A 223 53.75 -30.44 48.76
N ARG A 224 54.63 -30.61 49.71
CA ARG A 224 54.89 -29.64 50.78
C ARG A 224 56.35 -29.21 50.69
N VAL A 225 56.60 -27.97 51.07
CA VAL A 225 57.95 -27.45 51.23
C VAL A 225 58.48 -27.98 52.53
N GLU A 226 59.45 -28.88 52.46
CA GLU A 226 60.14 -29.46 53.65
C GLU A 226 61.48 -28.80 53.87
N GLY A 227 61.98 -28.80 55.11
CA GLY A 227 63.27 -28.26 55.50
C GLY A 227 63.17 -27.04 56.37
N TYR A 228 64.31 -26.71 57.08
CA TYR A 228 64.42 -25.57 57.95
C TYR A 228 64.78 -24.29 57.18
N MET A 229 63.98 -23.22 57.37
CA MET A 229 64.24 -21.90 56.76
C MET A 229 64.19 -20.83 57.78
N LEU A 230 65.08 -19.85 57.64
CA LEU A 230 65.27 -18.71 58.56
C LEU A 230 64.49 -17.46 58.09
N GLY A 231 63.95 -16.72 59.05
CA GLY A 231 63.35 -15.42 58.83
C GLY A 231 62.14 -15.42 57.91
N GLU A 232 62.08 -14.45 57.03
CA GLU A 232 60.98 -14.26 56.00
C GLU A 232 60.77 -15.48 55.13
N LEU A 233 61.78 -16.31 54.98
CA LEU A 233 61.65 -17.56 54.21
C LEU A 233 60.83 -18.66 54.91
N SER A 234 60.89 -18.68 56.28
CA SER A 234 59.98 -19.58 57.02
C SER A 234 58.52 -19.14 56.90
N THR A 235 58.32 -17.86 56.95
CA THR A 235 56.97 -17.29 56.68
C THR A 235 56.51 -17.62 55.29
N LEU A 236 57.41 -17.54 54.30
CA LEU A 236 57.15 -17.86 52.90
C LEU A 236 56.90 -19.39 52.71
N LYS A 237 57.69 -20.25 53.41
CA LYS A 237 57.42 -21.72 53.46
C LYS A 237 56.04 -22.04 54.00
N ASN A 238 55.69 -21.44 55.15
CA ASN A 238 54.36 -21.62 55.74
C ASN A 238 53.23 -21.10 54.80
N GLY A 239 53.51 -19.95 54.17
CA GLY A 239 52.60 -19.40 53.14
C GLY A 239 52.43 -20.31 51.95
N ILE A 240 53.52 -20.94 51.43
CA ILE A 240 53.45 -21.87 50.34
C ILE A 240 52.68 -23.12 50.72
N ASN A 241 52.93 -23.68 51.96
CA ASN A 241 52.20 -24.86 52.40
C ASN A 241 50.72 -24.59 52.69
N ALA A 242 50.43 -23.46 53.27
CA ALA A 242 49.05 -23.01 53.46
C ALA A 242 48.36 -22.79 52.10
N MET A 243 49.09 -22.18 51.16
CA MET A 243 48.57 -22.00 49.78
C MET A 243 48.32 -23.36 49.10
N ALA A 244 49.19 -24.32 49.29
CA ALA A 244 48.97 -25.68 48.75
C ALA A 244 47.69 -26.35 49.34
N MET A 245 47.43 -26.19 50.63
CA MET A 245 46.18 -26.65 51.24
C MET A 245 44.95 -25.93 50.71
N SER A 246 45.01 -24.62 50.61
CA SER A 246 43.90 -23.79 50.08
C SER A 246 43.64 -24.14 48.62
N LEU A 247 44.69 -24.38 47.80
CA LEU A 247 44.56 -24.73 46.39
C LEU A 247 43.89 -26.12 46.21
N THR A 248 44.18 -27.06 47.10
CA THR A 248 43.48 -28.37 47.05
C THR A 248 41.99 -28.21 47.33
N ALA A 249 41.67 -27.48 48.43
CA ALA A 249 40.27 -27.19 48.73
C ALA A 249 39.58 -26.35 47.65
N TYR A 250 40.29 -25.36 47.09
CA TYR A 250 39.74 -24.54 46.02
C TYR A 250 39.57 -25.28 44.71
N HIS A 251 40.47 -26.22 44.43
CA HIS A 251 40.38 -27.11 43.27
C HIS A 251 39.16 -28.04 43.34
N GLU A 252 38.93 -28.62 44.53
CA GLU A 252 37.76 -29.46 44.80
C GLU A 252 36.47 -28.62 44.71
N GLU A 253 36.45 -27.42 45.31
CA GLU A 253 35.31 -26.51 45.25
C GLU A 253 35.07 -26.00 43.79
N MET A 254 36.16 -25.60 43.09
CA MET A 254 36.06 -25.16 41.72
C MET A 254 35.63 -26.25 40.78
N GLN A 255 36.11 -27.52 40.99
CA GLN A 255 35.67 -28.66 40.25
C GLN A 255 34.15 -28.89 40.44
N HIS A 256 33.72 -28.81 41.69
CA HIS A 256 32.30 -28.94 42.03
C HIS A 256 31.47 -27.81 41.37
N ASN A 257 31.97 -26.57 41.41
CA ASN A 257 31.29 -25.44 40.79
C ASN A 257 31.26 -25.56 39.27
N ILE A 258 32.36 -26.04 38.64
CA ILE A 258 32.39 -26.33 37.20
C ILE A 258 31.41 -27.43 36.81
N ASP A 259 31.38 -28.51 37.61
CA ASP A 259 30.45 -29.64 37.36
C ASP A 259 28.99 -29.16 37.54
N GLN A 260 28.71 -28.36 38.56
CA GLN A 260 27.40 -27.74 38.78
C GLN A 260 27.02 -26.81 37.61
N ALA A 261 27.93 -25.87 37.27
CA ALA A 261 27.69 -24.91 36.16
C ALA A 261 27.53 -25.65 34.80
N THR A 262 28.26 -26.75 34.62
CA THR A 262 28.15 -27.56 33.42
C THR A 262 26.80 -28.30 33.38
N TYR A 263 26.35 -28.73 34.54
CA TYR A 263 25.02 -29.35 34.69
C TYR A 263 23.91 -28.34 34.39
N ASP A 264 23.97 -27.16 35.03
CA ASP A 264 22.99 -26.10 34.84
C ASP A 264 22.99 -25.58 33.40
N LEU A 265 24.18 -25.48 32.76
CA LEU A 265 24.29 -25.10 31.35
C LEU A 265 23.66 -26.16 30.43
N ARG A 266 23.88 -27.43 30.73
CA ARG A 266 23.23 -28.54 29.98
C ARG A 266 21.72 -28.47 30.10
N GLU A 267 21.22 -28.31 31.33
CA GLU A 267 19.78 -28.14 31.57
C GLU A 267 19.19 -26.95 30.82
N THR A 268 19.92 -25.79 30.84
CA THR A 268 19.51 -24.60 30.11
C THR A 268 19.50 -24.82 28.60
N LEU A 269 20.52 -25.51 28.05
CA LEU A 269 20.59 -25.85 26.63
C LEU A 269 19.45 -26.79 26.23
N GLU A 270 19.15 -27.79 27.06
CA GLU A 270 18.04 -28.70 26.81
C GLU A 270 16.68 -28.00 26.84
N GLN A 271 16.49 -27.04 27.78
CA GLN A 271 15.30 -26.19 27.81
C GLN A 271 15.20 -25.27 26.58
N LEU A 272 16.31 -24.66 26.17
CA LEU A 272 16.35 -23.83 24.96
C LEU A 272 16.04 -24.64 23.69
N GLU A 273 16.54 -25.87 23.63
CA GLU A 273 16.27 -26.76 22.49
C GLU A 273 14.78 -27.16 22.43
N ILE A 274 14.19 -27.49 23.59
CA ILE A 274 12.74 -27.75 23.69
C ILE A 274 11.93 -26.47 23.28
N GLN A 275 12.29 -25.32 23.81
CA GLN A 275 11.61 -24.06 23.45
C GLN A 275 11.72 -23.72 21.96
N ASN A 276 12.89 -23.97 21.34
CA ASN A 276 13.07 -23.78 19.90
C ASN A 276 12.19 -24.71 19.07
N VAL A 277 12.09 -25.97 19.48
CA VAL A 277 11.20 -26.94 18.83
C VAL A 277 9.74 -26.53 18.99
N GLU A 278 9.34 -26.12 20.19
CA GLU A 278 7.97 -25.63 20.43
C GLU A 278 7.65 -24.37 19.61
N LEU A 279 8.60 -23.44 19.52
CA LEU A 279 8.45 -22.21 18.74
C LEU A 279 8.32 -22.53 17.24
N ASP A 280 9.16 -23.43 16.72
CA ASP A 280 9.08 -23.86 15.31
C ASP A 280 7.75 -24.59 15.02
N LEU A 281 7.31 -25.42 15.95
CA LEU A 281 6.03 -26.10 15.85
C LEU A 281 4.84 -25.11 15.90
N ALA A 282 4.89 -24.13 16.79
CA ALA A 282 3.88 -23.08 16.89
C ALA A 282 3.84 -22.23 15.60
N LYS A 283 5.01 -21.87 15.08
CA LYS A 283 5.14 -21.15 13.81
C LYS A 283 4.56 -21.94 12.64
N LYS A 284 4.89 -23.22 12.53
CA LYS A 284 4.34 -24.11 11.48
C LYS A 284 2.81 -24.25 11.59
N ARG A 285 2.29 -24.40 12.81
CA ARG A 285 0.84 -24.46 13.04
C ARG A 285 0.15 -23.16 12.64
N ALA A 286 0.74 -22.01 12.98
CA ALA A 286 0.19 -20.72 12.61
C ALA A 286 0.19 -20.49 11.08
N GLN A 287 1.29 -20.88 10.41
CA GLN A 287 1.39 -20.81 8.96
C GLN A 287 0.39 -21.74 8.26
N GLU A 288 0.25 -22.98 8.76
CA GLU A 288 -0.68 -23.95 8.21
C GLU A 288 -2.14 -23.52 8.44
N ALA A 289 -2.46 -22.98 9.61
CA ALA A 289 -3.78 -22.41 9.89
C ALA A 289 -4.13 -21.24 8.95
N ALA A 290 -3.16 -20.35 8.69
CA ALA A 290 -3.32 -19.24 7.74
C ALA A 290 -3.50 -19.75 6.29
N ARG A 291 -2.77 -20.81 5.90
CA ARG A 291 -2.90 -21.46 4.58
C ARG A 291 -4.28 -22.09 4.42
N ILE A 292 -4.70 -22.89 5.41
CA ILE A 292 -6.01 -23.56 5.39
C ILE A 292 -7.15 -22.54 5.36
N LYS A 293 -7.06 -21.46 6.16
CA LYS A 293 -8.04 -20.35 6.14
C LYS A 293 -8.17 -19.74 4.75
N SER A 294 -7.04 -19.47 4.11
CA SER A 294 -7.02 -18.85 2.77
C SER A 294 -7.59 -19.80 1.70
N GLU A 295 -7.24 -21.08 1.76
CA GLU A 295 -7.73 -22.11 0.82
C GLU A 295 -9.22 -22.39 1.01
N PHE A 296 -9.68 -22.46 2.26
CA PHE A 296 -11.10 -22.60 2.59
C PHE A 296 -11.92 -21.45 2.01
N LEU A 297 -11.49 -20.21 2.21
CA LEU A 297 -12.21 -19.04 1.69
C LEU A 297 -12.22 -19.02 0.16
N ALA A 298 -11.11 -19.39 -0.49
CA ALA A 298 -11.06 -19.47 -1.95
C ALA A 298 -12.04 -20.53 -2.50
N ASN A 299 -12.06 -21.72 -1.90
CA ASN A 299 -12.97 -22.79 -2.30
C ASN A 299 -14.43 -22.44 -2.03
N MET A 300 -14.74 -21.86 -0.84
CA MET A 300 -16.09 -21.43 -0.49
C MET A 300 -16.63 -20.39 -1.46
N SER A 301 -15.79 -19.48 -1.95
CA SER A 301 -16.25 -18.52 -2.94
C SER A 301 -16.64 -19.16 -4.26
N HIS A 302 -15.84 -20.11 -4.73
CA HIS A 302 -16.15 -20.81 -5.96
C HIS A 302 -17.46 -21.59 -5.82
N GLU A 303 -17.64 -22.29 -4.71
CA GLU A 303 -18.85 -23.05 -4.39
C GLU A 303 -20.10 -22.18 -4.20
N LEU A 304 -19.94 -20.94 -3.73
CA LEU A 304 -21.04 -19.98 -3.59
C LEU A 304 -21.34 -19.23 -4.90
N ARG A 305 -20.32 -18.94 -5.70
CA ARG A 305 -20.46 -18.22 -6.97
C ARG A 305 -21.26 -19.01 -8.00
N THR A 306 -21.00 -20.30 -8.12
CA THR A 306 -21.65 -21.15 -9.14
C THR A 306 -23.16 -21.19 -8.99
N PRO A 307 -23.77 -21.55 -7.82
CA PRO A 307 -25.22 -21.53 -7.69
C PRO A 307 -25.83 -20.12 -7.80
N LEU A 308 -25.09 -19.10 -7.34
CA LEU A 308 -25.56 -17.73 -7.38
C LEU A 308 -25.61 -17.18 -8.80
N ASN A 309 -24.64 -17.51 -9.65
CA ASN A 309 -24.67 -17.19 -11.08
C ASN A 309 -25.83 -17.91 -11.78
N GLY A 310 -26.12 -19.13 -11.38
CA GLY A 310 -27.32 -19.85 -11.84
C GLY A 310 -28.62 -19.11 -11.51
N VAL A 311 -28.76 -18.68 -10.25
CA VAL A 311 -29.93 -17.87 -9.81
C VAL A 311 -30.03 -16.59 -10.61
N LEU A 312 -28.94 -15.84 -10.76
CA LEU A 312 -28.90 -14.59 -11.55
C LEU A 312 -29.27 -14.83 -13.01
N GLY A 313 -28.73 -15.88 -13.62
CA GLY A 313 -28.99 -16.22 -14.99
C GLY A 313 -30.48 -16.49 -15.24
N PHE A 314 -31.09 -17.33 -14.42
CA PHE A 314 -32.52 -17.62 -14.57
C PHE A 314 -33.39 -16.41 -14.22
N THR A 315 -33.03 -15.61 -13.23
CA THR A 315 -33.74 -14.36 -12.88
C THR A 315 -33.74 -13.39 -14.06
N ARG A 316 -32.59 -13.20 -14.71
CA ARG A 316 -32.45 -12.34 -15.91
C ARG A 316 -33.24 -12.88 -17.11
N GLN A 317 -33.26 -14.18 -17.29
CA GLN A 317 -34.08 -14.80 -18.33
C GLN A 317 -35.58 -14.58 -18.07
N MET A 318 -36.02 -14.73 -16.82
CA MET A 318 -37.40 -14.44 -16.45
C MET A 318 -37.78 -12.97 -16.65
N LEU A 319 -36.88 -12.04 -16.35
CA LEU A 319 -37.10 -10.60 -16.56
C LEU A 319 -37.29 -10.23 -18.05
N LYS A 320 -36.76 -11.03 -18.95
CA LYS A 320 -36.97 -10.86 -20.42
C LYS A 320 -38.32 -11.37 -20.90
N THR A 321 -39.06 -12.12 -20.09
CA THR A 321 -40.38 -12.66 -20.42
C THR A 321 -41.49 -11.69 -20.00
N GLN A 322 -42.73 -11.99 -20.42
CA GLN A 322 -43.89 -11.22 -19.95
C GLN A 322 -44.21 -11.58 -18.52
N LEU A 323 -43.90 -10.67 -17.62
CA LEU A 323 -44.18 -10.78 -16.19
C LEU A 323 -45.25 -9.78 -15.76
N ARG A 324 -46.06 -10.16 -14.78
CA ARG A 324 -46.93 -9.20 -14.04
C ARG A 324 -46.03 -8.25 -13.24
N THR A 325 -46.49 -7.04 -12.99
CA THR A 325 -45.74 -6.01 -12.25
C THR A 325 -45.14 -6.56 -10.94
N THR A 326 -45.96 -7.22 -10.13
CA THR A 326 -45.48 -7.82 -8.86
C THR A 326 -44.42 -8.91 -9.05
N GLN A 327 -44.55 -9.71 -10.12
CA GLN A 327 -43.54 -10.74 -10.44
C GLN A 327 -42.22 -10.11 -10.91
N ARG A 328 -42.31 -9.04 -11.69
CA ARG A 328 -41.13 -8.26 -12.11
C ARG A 328 -40.43 -7.67 -10.90
N ASP A 329 -41.18 -7.09 -9.93
CA ASP A 329 -40.63 -6.53 -8.69
C ASP A 329 -39.90 -7.62 -7.86
N TYR A 330 -40.50 -8.82 -7.77
CA TYR A 330 -39.87 -9.95 -7.10
C TYR A 330 -38.57 -10.37 -7.80
N MET A 331 -38.58 -10.49 -9.13
CA MET A 331 -37.39 -10.87 -9.89
C MET A 331 -36.29 -9.81 -9.77
N GLN A 332 -36.62 -8.54 -9.84
CA GLN A 332 -35.65 -7.45 -9.62
C GLN A 332 -35.08 -7.47 -8.18
N THR A 333 -35.92 -7.80 -7.20
CA THR A 333 -35.47 -7.93 -5.80
C THR A 333 -34.52 -9.11 -5.64
N ILE A 334 -34.82 -10.25 -6.27
CA ILE A 334 -33.95 -11.43 -6.26
C ILE A 334 -32.60 -11.10 -6.96
N GLU A 335 -32.66 -10.47 -8.14
CA GLU A 335 -31.44 -10.08 -8.88
C GLU A 335 -30.56 -9.15 -8.05
N ARG A 336 -31.17 -8.13 -7.43
CA ARG A 336 -30.44 -7.19 -6.56
C ARG A 336 -29.81 -7.89 -5.35
N SER A 337 -30.57 -8.78 -4.71
CA SER A 337 -30.07 -9.52 -3.53
C SER A 337 -28.94 -10.48 -3.89
N ALA A 338 -29.04 -11.16 -5.04
CA ALA A 338 -28.01 -12.07 -5.52
C ALA A 338 -26.74 -11.33 -5.95
N ASN A 339 -26.86 -10.20 -6.62
CA ASN A 339 -25.70 -9.35 -6.96
C ASN A 339 -25.02 -8.79 -5.69
N ASN A 340 -25.79 -8.38 -4.69
CA ASN A 340 -25.25 -7.93 -3.41
C ASN A 340 -24.47 -9.05 -2.70
N LEU A 341 -25.00 -10.28 -2.70
CA LEU A 341 -24.31 -11.42 -2.09
C LEU A 341 -23.02 -11.76 -2.82
N LEU A 342 -23.00 -11.70 -4.16
CA LEU A 342 -21.78 -11.86 -4.96
C LEU A 342 -20.72 -10.81 -4.61
N SER A 343 -21.13 -9.55 -4.47
CA SER A 343 -20.21 -8.49 -4.05
C SER A 343 -19.62 -8.78 -2.67
N ILE A 344 -20.43 -9.20 -1.69
CA ILE A 344 -19.98 -9.56 -0.35
C ILE A 344 -18.96 -10.69 -0.39
N ILE A 345 -19.23 -11.75 -1.15
CA ILE A 345 -18.32 -12.90 -1.30
C ILE A 345 -17.00 -12.43 -1.89
N ASN A 346 -17.02 -11.61 -2.93
CA ASN A 346 -15.82 -11.08 -3.56
C ASN A 346 -15.03 -10.17 -2.60
N ASP A 347 -15.71 -9.30 -1.84
CA ASP A 347 -15.08 -8.46 -0.82
C ASP A 347 -14.33 -9.28 0.24
N VAL A 348 -14.97 -10.35 0.77
CA VAL A 348 -14.36 -11.24 1.77
C VAL A 348 -13.14 -11.96 1.19
N LEU A 349 -13.20 -12.37 -0.07
CA LEU A 349 -12.07 -13.00 -0.75
C LEU A 349 -10.93 -12.04 -0.99
N ASP A 350 -11.21 -10.86 -1.56
CA ASP A 350 -10.20 -9.85 -1.81
C ASP A 350 -9.52 -9.44 -0.49
N PHE A 351 -10.32 -9.26 0.58
CA PHE A 351 -9.81 -9.02 1.92
C PHE A 351 -8.87 -10.14 2.41
N SER A 352 -9.26 -11.42 2.22
CA SER A 352 -8.46 -12.57 2.64
C SER A 352 -7.16 -12.72 1.82
N LYS A 353 -7.23 -12.47 0.50
CA LYS A 353 -6.04 -12.49 -0.37
C LYS A 353 -5.05 -11.39 0.00
N LEU A 354 -5.57 -10.20 0.31
CA LEU A 354 -4.79 -9.04 0.76
C LEU A 354 -4.17 -9.28 2.15
N GLU A 355 -4.91 -9.93 3.07
CA GLU A 355 -4.40 -10.31 4.39
C GLU A 355 -3.24 -11.31 4.28
N ALA A 356 -3.33 -12.24 3.33
CA ALA A 356 -2.31 -13.25 3.09
C ALA A 356 -1.13 -12.76 2.22
N GLY A 357 -1.14 -11.52 1.72
CA GLY A 357 -0.12 -11.00 0.82
C GLY A 357 -0.05 -11.74 -0.54
N LYS A 358 -1.17 -12.36 -0.94
CA LYS A 358 -1.27 -13.18 -2.17
C LYS A 358 -1.90 -12.44 -3.34
N LEU A 359 -2.24 -11.16 -3.20
CA LEU A 359 -2.78 -10.38 -4.29
C LEU A 359 -1.64 -9.97 -5.22
N MET A 360 -1.69 -10.44 -6.46
CA MET A 360 -0.79 -10.01 -7.52
C MET A 360 -1.51 -8.96 -8.37
N LEU A 361 -0.89 -7.81 -8.54
CA LEU A 361 -1.41 -6.78 -9.42
C LEU A 361 -1.03 -7.07 -10.87
N GLU A 362 -1.95 -6.82 -11.77
CA GLU A 362 -1.67 -6.85 -13.20
C GLU A 362 -0.99 -5.55 -13.63
N ALA A 363 -0.01 -5.67 -14.51
CA ALA A 363 0.66 -4.53 -15.13
C ALA A 363 0.39 -4.55 -16.63
N ILE A 364 -0.81 -4.12 -17.02
CA ILE A 364 -1.31 -4.15 -18.40
C ILE A 364 -1.50 -2.72 -18.90
N PRO A 365 -1.12 -2.40 -20.15
CA PRO A 365 -1.44 -1.12 -20.74
C PRO A 365 -2.96 -0.92 -20.85
N PHE A 366 -3.44 0.24 -20.39
CA PHE A 366 -4.86 0.59 -20.51
C PHE A 366 -5.06 2.09 -20.71
N PRO A 367 -6.17 2.50 -21.35
CA PRO A 367 -6.56 3.88 -21.50
C PRO A 367 -7.25 4.36 -20.22
N LEU A 368 -6.59 5.24 -19.47
CA LEU A 368 -7.05 5.72 -18.17
C LEU A 368 -8.41 6.44 -18.27
N ARG A 369 -8.55 7.35 -19.24
CA ARG A 369 -9.79 8.14 -19.43
C ARG A 369 -10.98 7.24 -19.75
N ALA A 370 -10.78 6.22 -20.58
CA ALA A 370 -11.83 5.24 -20.86
C ALA A 370 -12.23 4.45 -19.61
N THR A 371 -11.26 4.03 -18.81
CA THR A 371 -11.51 3.32 -17.53
C THR A 371 -12.30 4.16 -16.54
N LEU A 372 -11.99 5.46 -16.43
CA LEU A 372 -12.75 6.41 -15.62
C LEU A 372 -14.19 6.56 -16.13
N ASP A 373 -14.33 6.72 -17.43
CA ASP A 373 -15.64 6.87 -18.07
C ASP A 373 -16.52 5.63 -17.92
N GLU A 374 -15.97 4.44 -18.13
CA GLU A 374 -16.69 3.17 -17.93
C GLU A 374 -17.19 3.06 -16.48
N THR A 375 -16.36 3.45 -15.53
CA THR A 375 -16.76 3.45 -14.11
C THR A 375 -17.91 4.42 -13.85
N LEU A 376 -17.86 5.60 -14.42
CA LEU A 376 -18.92 6.60 -14.25
C LEU A 376 -20.20 6.20 -14.96
N VAL A 377 -20.12 5.63 -16.16
CA VAL A 377 -21.29 5.09 -16.89
C VAL A 377 -21.98 4.00 -16.09
N LEU A 378 -21.22 3.14 -15.42
CA LEU A 378 -21.78 2.09 -14.56
C LEU A 378 -22.57 2.66 -13.36
N LEU A 379 -22.09 3.77 -12.80
CA LEU A 379 -22.66 4.36 -11.59
C LEU A 379 -23.69 5.47 -11.86
N ALA A 380 -23.65 6.08 -13.03
CA ALA A 380 -24.51 7.18 -13.42
C ALA A 380 -26.03 6.87 -13.27
N PRO A 381 -26.55 5.69 -13.65
CA PRO A 381 -27.96 5.37 -13.42
C PRO A 381 -28.35 5.47 -11.95
N SER A 382 -27.53 4.93 -11.05
CA SER A 382 -27.80 4.95 -9.61
C SER A 382 -27.76 6.36 -9.01
N ALA A 383 -26.91 7.23 -9.54
CA ALA A 383 -26.86 8.63 -9.13
C ALA A 383 -28.07 9.42 -9.68
N HIS A 384 -28.37 9.25 -10.97
CA HIS A 384 -29.46 9.94 -11.64
C HIS A 384 -30.84 9.52 -11.09
N ASP A 385 -31.02 8.24 -10.72
CA ASP A 385 -32.25 7.76 -10.08
C ASP A 385 -32.49 8.42 -8.72
N LYS A 386 -31.41 8.89 -8.05
CA LYS A 386 -31.50 9.70 -6.83
C LYS A 386 -31.59 11.21 -7.10
N GLY A 387 -31.51 11.63 -8.36
CA GLY A 387 -31.49 13.05 -8.69
C GLY A 387 -30.12 13.73 -8.43
N LEU A 388 -29.03 12.96 -8.38
CA LEU A 388 -27.68 13.47 -8.15
C LEU A 388 -26.96 13.76 -9.47
N GLU A 389 -26.32 14.90 -9.57
CA GLU A 389 -25.42 15.23 -10.69
C GLU A 389 -24.05 14.60 -10.46
N LEU A 390 -23.51 13.99 -11.52
CA LEU A 390 -22.13 13.48 -11.57
C LEU A 390 -21.28 14.39 -12.42
N THR A 391 -20.08 14.74 -11.95
CA THR A 391 -19.09 15.49 -12.70
C THR A 391 -17.77 14.73 -12.81
N VAL A 392 -17.06 14.92 -13.93
CA VAL A 392 -15.72 14.40 -14.12
C VAL A 392 -14.80 15.46 -14.69
N VAL A 393 -13.70 15.66 -14.04
CA VAL A 393 -12.62 16.54 -14.50
C VAL A 393 -11.33 15.72 -14.50
N CYS A 394 -10.76 15.56 -15.68
CA CYS A 394 -9.46 14.95 -15.85
C CYS A 394 -8.53 15.99 -16.50
N ASP A 395 -7.52 16.41 -15.75
CA ASP A 395 -6.56 17.41 -16.20
C ASP A 395 -5.94 17.00 -17.55
N SER A 396 -5.66 17.97 -18.41
CA SER A 396 -5.02 17.75 -19.71
C SER A 396 -3.60 17.18 -19.59
N SER A 397 -2.92 17.48 -18.49
CA SER A 397 -1.58 16.96 -18.18
C SER A 397 -1.57 15.47 -17.86
N VAL A 398 -2.72 14.88 -17.51
CA VAL A 398 -2.84 13.46 -17.15
C VAL A 398 -2.67 12.59 -18.40
N PRO A 399 -1.65 11.70 -18.43
CA PRO A 399 -1.45 10.79 -19.55
C PRO A 399 -2.59 9.76 -19.62
N ASP A 400 -3.05 9.48 -20.84
CA ASP A 400 -4.14 8.52 -21.03
C ASP A 400 -3.66 7.07 -21.11
N ASN A 401 -2.53 6.83 -21.78
CA ASN A 401 -1.98 5.50 -21.95
C ASN A 401 -1.01 5.17 -20.80
N VAL A 402 -1.50 4.42 -19.84
CA VAL A 402 -0.77 4.01 -18.63
C VAL A 402 -0.74 2.49 -18.51
N ILE A 403 0.18 2.00 -17.69
CA ILE A 403 0.33 0.58 -17.38
C ILE A 403 0.02 0.37 -15.91
N GLY A 404 -0.83 -0.60 -15.62
CA GLY A 404 -1.26 -0.93 -14.26
C GLY A 404 -2.45 -1.88 -14.26
N ASP A 405 -3.14 -1.97 -13.14
CA ASP A 405 -4.33 -2.81 -12.98
C ASP A 405 -5.62 -1.96 -13.07
N ALA A 406 -6.16 -1.89 -14.28
CA ALA A 406 -7.39 -1.15 -14.57
C ALA A 406 -8.59 -1.64 -13.74
N LEU A 407 -8.71 -2.98 -13.54
CA LEU A 407 -9.82 -3.57 -12.80
C LEU A 407 -9.79 -3.15 -11.32
N ARG A 408 -8.61 -3.11 -10.73
CA ARG A 408 -8.47 -2.69 -9.35
C ARG A 408 -8.66 -1.19 -9.18
N LEU A 409 -8.22 -0.39 -10.16
CA LEU A 409 -8.56 1.04 -10.20
C LEU A 409 -10.07 1.24 -10.28
N GLN A 410 -10.76 0.53 -11.16
CA GLN A 410 -12.22 0.56 -11.24
C GLN A 410 -12.87 0.14 -9.92
N GLN A 411 -12.41 -0.94 -9.28
CA GLN A 411 -12.92 -1.42 -8.00
C GLN A 411 -12.83 -0.36 -6.91
N ILE A 412 -11.70 0.34 -6.82
CA ILE A 412 -11.48 1.46 -5.90
C ILE A 412 -12.50 2.58 -6.17
N LEU A 413 -12.61 3.00 -7.43
CA LEU A 413 -13.51 4.09 -7.83
C LEU A 413 -14.98 3.73 -7.62
N ILE A 414 -15.39 2.52 -7.98
CA ILE A 414 -16.76 2.03 -7.76
C ILE A 414 -17.11 2.07 -6.27
N ASN A 415 -16.18 1.67 -5.41
CA ASN A 415 -16.43 1.70 -3.99
C ASN A 415 -16.54 3.13 -3.45
N LEU A 416 -15.65 4.04 -3.85
CA LEU A 416 -15.67 5.42 -3.37
C LEU A 416 -16.87 6.20 -3.92
N ILE A 417 -17.09 6.16 -5.22
CA ILE A 417 -18.21 6.85 -5.87
C ILE A 417 -19.53 6.22 -5.43
N GLY A 418 -19.59 4.89 -5.30
CA GLY A 418 -20.75 4.19 -4.78
C GLY A 418 -21.10 4.61 -3.35
N ASN A 419 -20.11 4.81 -2.49
CA ASN A 419 -20.31 5.36 -1.15
C ASN A 419 -20.79 6.83 -1.23
N ALA A 420 -20.22 7.65 -2.08
CA ALA A 420 -20.67 9.01 -2.33
C ALA A 420 -22.15 9.06 -2.75
N ILE A 421 -22.56 8.22 -3.72
CA ILE A 421 -23.97 8.10 -4.14
C ILE A 421 -24.86 7.62 -2.98
N LYS A 422 -24.36 6.69 -2.18
CA LYS A 422 -25.11 6.11 -1.06
C LYS A 422 -25.44 7.15 0.00
N PHE A 423 -24.46 8.00 0.35
CA PHE A 423 -24.55 8.95 1.46
C PHE A 423 -24.91 10.38 1.06
N THR A 424 -25.13 10.63 -0.22
CA THR A 424 -25.66 11.90 -0.73
C THR A 424 -27.13 11.72 -1.07
N GLU A 425 -28.00 12.57 -0.52
CA GLU A 425 -29.43 12.58 -0.82
C GLU A 425 -29.78 13.59 -1.91
N GLN A 426 -29.11 14.73 -1.92
CA GLN A 426 -29.26 15.80 -2.90
C GLN A 426 -27.94 16.50 -3.16
N GLY A 427 -27.73 17.00 -4.38
CA GLY A 427 -26.53 17.72 -4.76
C GLY A 427 -25.72 16.99 -5.84
N HIS A 428 -24.41 16.97 -5.70
CA HIS A 428 -23.51 16.48 -6.73
C HIS A 428 -22.40 15.58 -6.18
N ILE A 429 -21.80 14.80 -7.08
CA ILE A 429 -20.61 14.00 -6.82
C ILE A 429 -19.58 14.34 -7.90
N GLY A 430 -18.38 14.71 -7.49
CA GLY A 430 -17.28 15.09 -8.37
C GLY A 430 -16.17 14.05 -8.37
N LEU A 431 -15.71 13.68 -9.56
CA LEU A 431 -14.48 12.93 -9.76
C LEU A 431 -13.45 13.86 -10.41
N ARG A 432 -12.35 14.13 -9.72
CA ARG A 432 -11.24 14.93 -10.26
C ARG A 432 -9.98 14.10 -10.32
N VAL A 433 -9.30 14.13 -11.46
CA VAL A 433 -8.02 13.46 -11.67
C VAL A 433 -6.98 14.46 -12.10
N THR A 434 -5.91 14.56 -11.33
CA THR A 434 -4.79 15.48 -11.59
C THR A 434 -3.47 14.71 -11.58
N GLN A 435 -2.54 15.21 -12.37
CA GLN A 435 -1.17 14.76 -12.37
C GLN A 435 -0.38 15.54 -11.33
N ARG A 436 0.31 14.85 -10.43
CA ARG A 436 1.19 15.50 -9.45
C ARG A 436 2.65 15.49 -9.84
N VAL A 437 3.14 14.33 -10.18
CA VAL A 437 4.55 14.13 -10.52
C VAL A 437 4.61 13.27 -11.78
N MET A 438 5.41 13.65 -12.73
CA MET A 438 5.67 12.88 -13.94
C MET A 438 7.17 12.77 -14.15
N THR A 439 7.65 11.53 -14.28
CA THR A 439 9.02 11.23 -14.70
C THR A 439 8.99 10.67 -16.12
N GLN A 440 10.14 10.26 -16.67
CA GLN A 440 10.18 9.71 -18.03
C GLN A 440 9.38 8.41 -18.21
N THR A 441 9.12 7.65 -17.13
CA THR A 441 8.45 6.34 -17.21
C THR A 441 7.27 6.18 -16.26
N ARG A 442 7.02 7.13 -15.35
CA ARG A 442 5.98 7.03 -14.32
C ARG A 442 5.23 8.32 -14.12
N VAL A 443 3.96 8.18 -13.81
CA VAL A 443 3.09 9.25 -13.40
C VAL A 443 2.51 8.95 -12.02
N GLU A 444 2.54 9.95 -11.17
CA GLU A 444 1.76 9.95 -9.94
C GLU A 444 0.47 10.72 -10.17
N LEU A 445 -0.64 10.03 -10.01
CA LEU A 445 -1.97 10.59 -10.14
C LEU A 445 -2.59 10.82 -8.76
N GLU A 446 -3.24 11.96 -8.62
CA GLU A 446 -4.17 12.20 -7.52
C GLU A 446 -5.59 12.12 -8.08
N ILE A 447 -6.39 11.23 -7.50
CA ILE A 447 -7.78 11.05 -7.86
C ILE A 447 -8.63 11.42 -6.65
N GLN A 448 -9.44 12.43 -6.81
CA GLN A 448 -10.31 12.98 -5.78
C GLN A 448 -11.76 12.62 -6.09
N VAL A 449 -12.45 12.05 -5.10
CA VAL A 449 -13.90 11.83 -5.11
C VAL A 449 -14.50 12.72 -4.06
N GLU A 450 -15.32 13.67 -4.49
CA GLU A 450 -16.00 14.65 -3.65
C GLU A 450 -17.50 14.37 -3.66
N ASP A 451 -18.14 14.43 -2.50
CA ASP A 451 -19.59 14.36 -2.35
C ASP A 451 -20.12 15.52 -1.51
N SER A 452 -21.32 15.94 -1.80
CA SER A 452 -22.07 16.96 -1.02
C SER A 452 -23.03 16.31 0.00
N GLY A 453 -22.71 15.11 0.49
CA GLY A 453 -23.59 14.31 1.35
C GLY A 453 -23.56 14.73 2.82
N ILE A 454 -24.01 13.82 3.68
CA ILE A 454 -24.13 14.03 5.12
C ILE A 454 -22.80 14.23 5.86
N GLY A 455 -21.68 13.98 5.18
CA GLY A 455 -20.36 14.03 5.80
C GLY A 455 -20.15 12.95 6.88
N ILE A 456 -19.03 13.06 7.58
CA ILE A 456 -18.55 12.05 8.53
C ILE A 456 -18.12 12.75 9.82
N SER A 457 -18.71 12.38 10.94
CA SER A 457 -18.35 12.92 12.25
C SER A 457 -16.95 12.46 12.70
N GLU A 458 -16.28 13.22 13.58
CA GLU A 458 -14.96 12.88 14.09
C GLU A 458 -14.87 11.48 14.73
N GLN A 459 -15.92 11.08 15.43
CA GLN A 459 -16.00 9.72 16.02
C GLN A 459 -16.05 8.63 14.94
N GLN A 460 -16.79 8.87 13.86
CA GLN A 460 -16.89 7.94 12.75
C GLN A 460 -15.59 7.90 11.92
N GLN A 461 -14.90 9.03 11.79
CA GLN A 461 -13.62 9.12 11.05
C GLN A 461 -12.56 8.18 11.61
N THR A 462 -12.50 8.00 12.93
CA THR A 462 -11.54 7.08 13.59
C THR A 462 -11.80 5.61 13.29
N GLN A 463 -12.99 5.26 12.81
CA GLN A 463 -13.43 3.88 12.55
C GLN A 463 -13.56 3.54 11.06
N LEU A 464 -13.41 4.52 10.17
CA LEU A 464 -13.66 4.39 8.72
C LEU A 464 -12.94 3.23 8.04
N PHE A 465 -11.73 2.93 8.49
CA PHE A 465 -10.88 1.91 7.90
C PHE A 465 -10.70 0.69 8.83
N GLN A 466 -11.66 0.46 9.74
CA GLN A 466 -11.71 -0.76 10.55
C GLN A 466 -12.61 -1.80 9.88
N ALA A 467 -12.06 -3.01 9.68
CA ALA A 467 -12.80 -4.10 9.04
C ALA A 467 -14.06 -4.46 9.81
N PHE A 468 -15.15 -4.71 9.09
CA PHE A 468 -16.46 -5.11 9.62
C PHE A 468 -17.15 -4.06 10.52
N ARG A 469 -16.64 -2.83 10.59
CA ARG A 469 -17.30 -1.74 11.31
C ARG A 469 -18.08 -0.85 10.33
N GLN A 470 -19.24 -0.44 10.78
CA GLN A 470 -20.12 0.51 10.08
C GLN A 470 -20.40 1.68 11.03
N ALA A 471 -20.41 2.88 10.47
CA ALA A 471 -20.49 4.12 11.24
C ALA A 471 -21.80 4.29 12.02
N ASP A 472 -22.89 3.60 11.62
CA ASP A 472 -24.18 3.69 12.32
C ASP A 472 -25.10 2.49 12.02
N ALA A 473 -25.68 1.88 13.07
CA ALA A 473 -26.60 0.75 12.96
C ALA A 473 -27.97 1.15 12.36
N SER A 474 -28.33 2.43 12.38
CA SER A 474 -29.56 2.96 11.81
C SER A 474 -29.49 3.13 10.29
N ILE A 475 -28.34 3.57 9.81
CA ILE A 475 -28.02 3.75 8.38
C ILE A 475 -27.78 2.37 7.71
N SER A 476 -27.23 1.41 8.46
CA SER A 476 -27.03 0.03 8.03
C SER A 476 -28.32 -0.67 7.58
N ARG A 477 -29.44 -0.41 8.25
CA ARG A 477 -30.75 -1.01 7.92
C ARG A 477 -31.35 -0.48 6.61
N ARG A 478 -31.03 0.75 6.22
CA ARG A 478 -31.58 1.38 4.99
C ARG A 478 -30.71 1.15 3.76
N HIS A 479 -29.37 1.07 3.94
CA HIS A 479 -28.44 1.11 2.80
C HIS A 479 -27.46 -0.05 2.72
N GLY A 480 -27.42 -1.01 3.67
CA GLY A 480 -26.59 -2.22 3.63
C GLY A 480 -25.10 -1.96 3.36
N GLY A 481 -24.24 -2.93 3.65
CA GLY A 481 -22.82 -2.89 3.31
C GLY A 481 -22.05 -3.92 4.13
N THR A 482 -20.87 -4.35 3.65
CA THR A 482 -20.01 -5.33 4.33
C THR A 482 -19.16 -4.72 5.44
N GLY A 483 -18.94 -3.40 5.40
CA GLY A 483 -17.91 -2.72 6.19
C GLY A 483 -16.48 -3.07 5.77
N LEU A 484 -16.33 -3.74 4.63
CA LEU A 484 -15.04 -4.12 4.07
C LEU A 484 -14.59 -3.20 2.93
N GLY A 485 -15.51 -2.54 2.23
CA GLY A 485 -15.20 -1.80 1.03
C GLY A 485 -14.06 -0.79 1.21
N LEU A 486 -14.15 0.11 2.21
CA LEU A 486 -13.09 1.10 2.46
C LEU A 486 -11.78 0.45 2.93
N VAL A 487 -11.82 -0.66 3.69
CA VAL A 487 -10.63 -1.42 4.10
C VAL A 487 -9.95 -2.04 2.89
N ILE A 488 -10.73 -2.63 1.98
CA ILE A 488 -10.25 -3.19 0.72
C ILE A 488 -9.67 -2.07 -0.15
N THR A 489 -10.38 -0.94 -0.30
CA THR A 489 -9.88 0.23 -1.03
C THR A 489 -8.53 0.69 -0.52
N GLN A 490 -8.40 0.86 0.80
CA GLN A 490 -7.14 1.29 1.41
C GLN A 490 -6.00 0.30 1.16
N LYS A 491 -6.26 -1.00 1.30
CA LYS A 491 -5.27 -2.03 1.03
C LYS A 491 -4.88 -2.06 -0.45
N LEU A 492 -5.86 -2.01 -1.37
CA LEU A 492 -5.60 -1.98 -2.80
C LEU A 492 -4.77 -0.78 -3.22
N VAL A 493 -5.12 0.41 -2.73
CA VAL A 493 -4.35 1.62 -3.00
C VAL A 493 -2.91 1.49 -2.49
N ARG A 494 -2.69 0.84 -1.35
CA ARG A 494 -1.35 0.56 -0.82
C ARG A 494 -0.58 -0.46 -1.64
N GLU A 495 -1.24 -1.52 -2.09
CA GLU A 495 -0.66 -2.48 -3.01
C GLU A 495 -0.26 -1.80 -4.33
N MET A 496 -1.04 -0.83 -4.81
CA MET A 496 -0.74 0.00 -5.98
C MET A 496 0.29 1.10 -5.72
N GLY A 497 0.98 1.03 -4.60
CA GLY A 497 2.06 1.94 -4.28
C GLY A 497 1.63 3.33 -3.82
N GLY A 498 0.40 3.51 -3.40
CA GLY A 498 -0.18 4.78 -3.08
C GLY A 498 -0.69 4.96 -1.66
N ASP A 499 -1.45 6.04 -1.46
CA ASP A 499 -2.09 6.37 -0.18
C ASP A 499 -3.51 6.90 -0.40
N ILE A 500 -4.39 6.71 0.60
CA ILE A 500 -5.73 7.30 0.63
C ILE A 500 -5.86 8.24 1.83
N THR A 501 -6.27 9.46 1.56
CA THR A 501 -6.63 10.46 2.57
C THR A 501 -8.09 10.86 2.38
N PHE A 502 -8.67 11.46 3.38
CA PHE A 502 -10.00 12.02 3.29
C PHE A 502 -10.10 13.29 4.13
N SER A 503 -11.05 14.14 3.75
CA SER A 503 -11.49 15.30 4.50
C SER A 503 -13.01 15.29 4.50
N SER A 504 -13.63 15.46 5.65
CA SER A 504 -15.10 15.46 5.77
C SER A 504 -15.56 16.28 6.96
N GLN A 505 -16.66 16.96 6.79
CA GLN A 505 -17.36 17.66 7.87
C GLN A 505 -18.85 17.27 7.84
N PRO A 506 -19.49 17.11 8.99
CA PRO A 506 -20.93 16.83 9.04
C PRO A 506 -21.73 17.86 8.24
N ASP A 507 -22.67 17.36 7.44
CA ASP A 507 -23.58 18.11 6.57
C ASP A 507 -22.89 18.99 5.48
N GLN A 508 -21.59 18.80 5.25
CA GLN A 508 -20.84 19.48 4.17
C GLN A 508 -20.27 18.50 3.13
N GLY A 509 -20.51 17.20 3.33
CA GLY A 509 -20.00 16.17 2.46
C GLY A 509 -18.62 15.64 2.83
N SER A 510 -18.05 14.88 1.92
CA SER A 510 -16.73 14.24 2.11
C SER A 510 -15.92 14.31 0.84
N THR A 511 -14.62 14.41 1.00
CA THR A 511 -13.66 14.34 -0.08
C THR A 511 -12.67 13.24 0.22
N PHE A 512 -12.65 12.20 -0.62
CA PHE A 512 -11.63 11.15 -0.58
C PHE A 512 -10.59 11.39 -1.65
N VAL A 513 -9.34 11.37 -1.27
CA VAL A 513 -8.21 11.59 -2.16
C VAL A 513 -7.34 10.36 -2.17
N ILE A 514 -7.23 9.72 -3.33
CA ILE A 514 -6.30 8.63 -3.56
C ILE A 514 -5.14 9.10 -4.42
N ARG A 515 -3.98 8.59 -4.11
CA ARG A 515 -2.79 8.75 -4.92
C ARG A 515 -2.33 7.40 -5.40
N VAL A 516 -2.08 7.32 -6.68
CA VAL A 516 -1.66 6.07 -7.31
C VAL A 516 -0.50 6.34 -8.25
N GLN A 517 0.42 5.40 -8.32
CA GLN A 517 1.52 5.45 -9.29
C GLN A 517 1.23 4.48 -10.43
N LEU A 518 1.35 4.99 -11.65
CA LEU A 518 1.20 4.18 -12.86
C LEU A 518 2.44 4.39 -13.75
N ASP A 519 2.81 3.35 -14.48
CA ASP A 519 3.85 3.47 -15.50
C ASP A 519 3.29 4.07 -16.78
N LEU A 520 4.12 4.82 -17.47
CA LEU A 520 3.78 5.35 -18.79
C LEU A 520 4.00 4.28 -19.86
N ASN A 521 3.05 4.17 -20.78
CA ASN A 521 3.21 3.28 -21.93
C ASN A 521 4.10 3.96 -23.00
N PRO A 522 5.33 3.46 -23.26
CA PRO A 522 6.23 4.09 -24.23
C PRO A 522 5.74 3.92 -25.67
N ASN A 523 4.87 2.92 -25.92
CA ASN A 523 4.31 2.64 -27.23
C ASN A 523 2.96 3.32 -27.43
N ALA A 524 2.61 4.30 -26.58
CA ALA A 524 1.36 5.04 -26.73
C ALA A 524 1.31 5.75 -28.09
N PRO A 525 0.26 5.58 -28.87
CA PRO A 525 0.05 6.42 -30.04
C PRO A 525 -0.03 7.88 -29.55
N GLY A 526 0.72 8.76 -30.21
CA GLY A 526 0.65 10.19 -29.91
C GLY A 526 -0.79 10.71 -30.01
N MET A 527 -1.05 11.86 -29.37
CA MET A 527 -2.38 12.49 -29.42
C MET A 527 -2.88 12.52 -30.89
N PRO A 528 -4.10 12.04 -31.16
CA PRO A 528 -4.60 12.06 -32.52
C PRO A 528 -4.60 13.49 -33.09
N ARG A 529 -4.16 13.67 -34.32
CA ARG A 529 -4.29 14.93 -35.09
C ARG A 529 -5.73 15.45 -35.24
N VAL A 530 -6.63 14.73 -34.68
CA VAL A 530 -8.07 14.93 -34.63
C VAL A 530 -8.47 16.25 -33.95
N LEU A 531 -7.73 16.69 -32.96
CA LEU A 531 -7.97 17.96 -32.28
C LEU A 531 -7.64 19.18 -33.18
N GLU A 532 -6.73 19.01 -34.15
CA GLU A 532 -6.40 20.07 -35.10
C GLU A 532 -7.57 20.38 -36.06
N ALA A 533 -8.38 19.37 -36.40
CA ALA A 533 -9.56 19.54 -37.24
C ALA A 533 -10.68 20.37 -36.56
N LEU A 534 -10.71 20.40 -35.25
CA LEU A 534 -11.69 21.14 -34.45
C LEU A 534 -11.20 22.53 -34.02
N SER A 535 -9.98 22.95 -34.43
CA SER A 535 -9.26 24.10 -33.90
C SER A 535 -9.90 25.48 -34.17
N GLN A 536 -11.02 25.55 -34.87
CA GLN A 536 -11.78 26.81 -35.11
C GLN A 536 -13.29 26.64 -34.90
N SER A 537 -13.72 25.52 -34.36
CA SER A 537 -15.14 25.27 -34.16
C SER A 537 -15.65 26.01 -32.93
N ARG A 538 -16.67 26.87 -33.13
CA ARG A 538 -17.37 27.56 -32.07
C ARG A 538 -18.55 26.73 -31.62
N ILE A 539 -18.64 26.45 -30.34
CA ILE A 539 -19.68 25.60 -29.75
C ILE A 539 -20.45 26.39 -28.70
N ALA A 540 -21.77 26.35 -28.77
CA ALA A 540 -22.62 26.77 -27.68
C ALA A 540 -22.79 25.67 -26.68
N TYR A 541 -22.57 25.97 -25.38
CA TYR A 541 -22.82 25.00 -24.30
C TYR A 541 -23.84 25.59 -23.33
N VAL A 542 -24.90 24.82 -23.07
CA VAL A 542 -25.98 25.22 -22.16
C VAL A 542 -26.10 24.17 -21.07
N GLU A 543 -25.91 24.61 -19.83
CA GLU A 543 -26.06 23.79 -18.61
C GLU A 543 -26.53 24.68 -17.48
N ALA A 544 -27.63 24.32 -16.86
CA ALA A 544 -28.26 25.08 -15.80
C ALA A 544 -27.54 24.96 -14.44
N ASP A 545 -26.90 23.83 -14.20
CA ASP A 545 -26.14 23.62 -12.97
C ASP A 545 -24.71 24.20 -13.10
N ALA A 546 -24.45 25.23 -12.29
CA ALA A 546 -23.15 25.94 -12.34
C ALA A 546 -21.95 25.04 -11.97
N THR A 547 -22.15 24.01 -11.14
CA THR A 547 -21.09 23.06 -10.75
C THR A 547 -20.77 22.14 -11.90
N VAL A 548 -21.81 21.58 -12.54
CA VAL A 548 -21.66 20.73 -13.73
C VAL A 548 -21.07 21.51 -14.88
N ALA A 549 -21.56 22.73 -15.10
CA ALA A 549 -21.05 23.62 -16.13
C ALA A 549 -19.54 23.92 -15.96
N ARG A 550 -19.14 24.25 -14.73
CA ARG A 550 -17.72 24.53 -14.42
C ARG A 550 -16.84 23.32 -14.70
N ALA A 551 -17.25 22.13 -14.28
CA ALA A 551 -16.53 20.89 -14.52
C ALA A 551 -16.39 20.59 -16.02
N ALA A 552 -17.49 20.75 -16.78
CA ALA A 552 -17.48 20.55 -18.23
C ALA A 552 -16.61 21.58 -18.95
N LEU A 553 -16.68 22.86 -18.57
CA LEU A 553 -15.84 23.92 -19.14
C LEU A 553 -14.36 23.72 -18.83
N GLU A 554 -14.02 23.31 -17.63
CA GLU A 554 -12.64 22.95 -17.24
C GLU A 554 -12.11 21.80 -18.12
N MET A 555 -12.91 20.75 -18.31
CA MET A 555 -12.57 19.63 -19.17
C MET A 555 -12.43 20.05 -20.64
N LEU A 556 -13.34 20.89 -21.15
CA LEU A 556 -13.35 21.35 -22.54
C LEU A 556 -12.25 22.38 -22.80
N SER A 557 -11.76 23.11 -21.80
CA SER A 557 -10.63 24.04 -21.93
C SER A 557 -9.33 23.35 -22.38
N ALA A 558 -9.24 22.04 -22.21
CA ALA A 558 -8.15 21.22 -22.74
C ALA A 558 -8.21 21.01 -24.26
N THR A 559 -9.30 21.42 -24.89
CA THR A 559 -9.51 21.31 -26.34
C THR A 559 -9.35 22.69 -27.01
N PRO A 560 -9.03 22.77 -28.31
CA PRO A 560 -8.92 24.02 -29.04
C PRO A 560 -10.29 24.61 -29.42
N LEU A 561 -11.38 24.16 -28.80
CA LEU A 561 -12.74 24.62 -29.05
C LEU A 561 -13.00 26.00 -28.45
N GLN A 562 -13.70 26.86 -29.17
CA GLN A 562 -14.23 28.12 -28.62
C GLN A 562 -15.63 27.85 -28.07
N ILE A 563 -15.83 28.06 -26.77
CA ILE A 563 -17.06 27.71 -26.07
C ILE A 563 -17.76 28.94 -25.55
N ASP A 564 -18.98 29.13 -26.02
CA ASP A 564 -19.91 30.12 -25.46
C ASP A 564 -20.83 29.39 -24.47
N TYR A 565 -20.68 29.71 -23.20
CA TYR A 565 -21.49 29.10 -22.15
C TYR A 565 -22.64 29.98 -21.70
N SER A 566 -23.77 29.40 -21.41
CA SER A 566 -24.89 30.03 -20.73
C SER A 566 -25.67 29.02 -19.87
N GLU A 567 -26.31 29.52 -18.81
CA GLU A 567 -27.21 28.71 -17.99
C GLU A 567 -28.52 28.37 -18.71
N THR A 568 -28.95 29.20 -19.64
CA THR A 568 -30.18 29.02 -20.42
C THR A 568 -29.93 29.25 -21.91
N LEU A 569 -30.82 28.72 -22.75
CA LEU A 569 -30.73 28.89 -24.18
C LEU A 569 -30.86 30.39 -24.60
N GLU A 570 -31.69 31.15 -23.90
CA GLU A 570 -31.94 32.55 -24.14
C GLU A 570 -30.77 33.44 -23.75
N GLY A 571 -29.97 33.00 -22.78
CA GLY A 571 -28.76 33.71 -22.32
C GLY A 571 -27.59 33.66 -23.31
N LEU A 572 -27.66 32.77 -24.31
CA LEU A 572 -26.63 32.72 -25.35
C LEU A 572 -26.74 33.93 -26.26
N PRO A 573 -25.59 34.45 -26.79
CA PRO A 573 -25.57 35.47 -27.82
C PRO A 573 -26.51 35.14 -28.97
N ALA A 574 -27.14 36.15 -29.55
CA ALA A 574 -28.09 35.98 -30.65
C ALA A 574 -27.34 35.68 -31.98
N SER A 575 -26.54 34.60 -31.98
CA SER A 575 -25.81 34.08 -33.12
C SER A 575 -26.27 32.65 -33.40
N HIS A 576 -26.18 32.23 -34.65
CA HIS A 576 -26.38 30.85 -35.05
C HIS A 576 -25.05 30.11 -34.82
N TYR A 577 -25.12 28.90 -34.27
CA TYR A 577 -23.92 28.12 -33.91
C TYR A 577 -23.75 26.92 -34.84
N PRO A 578 -22.52 26.54 -35.20
CA PRO A 578 -22.27 25.29 -35.94
C PRO A 578 -22.67 24.07 -35.10
N LEU A 579 -22.56 24.21 -33.75
CA LEU A 579 -22.91 23.13 -32.83
C LEU A 579 -23.42 23.71 -31.51
N LEU A 580 -24.50 23.12 -31.03
CA LEU A 580 -25.08 23.37 -29.71
C LEU A 580 -25.00 22.07 -28.86
N LEU A 581 -24.33 22.10 -27.74
CA LEU A 581 -24.36 21.07 -26.72
C LEU A 581 -25.33 21.51 -25.61
N MET A 582 -26.49 20.88 -25.56
CA MET A 582 -27.50 21.14 -24.55
C MET A 582 -27.48 20.06 -23.49
N ALA A 583 -27.12 20.41 -22.27
CA ALA A 583 -27.15 19.49 -21.14
C ALA A 583 -28.50 19.57 -20.43
N MET A 584 -29.13 18.41 -20.22
CA MET A 584 -30.39 18.31 -19.52
C MET A 584 -30.17 18.06 -18.02
N PRO A 585 -30.95 18.71 -17.15
CA PRO A 585 -30.86 18.44 -15.70
C PRO A 585 -31.29 17.00 -15.39
N VAL A 586 -30.75 16.43 -14.32
CA VAL A 586 -31.11 15.04 -13.90
C VAL A 586 -32.60 14.92 -13.57
N SER A 587 -33.22 15.99 -13.12
CA SER A 587 -34.64 16.07 -12.77
C SER A 587 -35.59 16.16 -13.98
N ILE A 588 -35.06 16.20 -15.22
CA ILE A 588 -35.92 16.39 -16.41
C ILE A 588 -36.91 15.23 -16.55
N SER A 589 -38.16 15.60 -16.83
CA SER A 589 -39.20 14.63 -17.15
C SER A 589 -39.27 14.29 -18.65
N GLN A 590 -39.79 13.10 -18.99
CA GLN A 590 -39.97 12.69 -20.38
C GLN A 590 -40.83 13.68 -21.20
N PRO A 591 -41.96 14.21 -20.70
CA PRO A 591 -42.73 15.21 -21.44
C PRO A 591 -41.97 16.51 -21.69
N GLU A 592 -41.14 16.93 -20.76
CA GLU A 592 -40.32 18.14 -20.92
C GLU A 592 -39.18 17.93 -21.91
N LEU A 593 -38.58 16.74 -21.92
CA LEU A 593 -37.53 16.39 -22.87
C LEU A 593 -38.07 16.29 -24.32
N LEU A 594 -39.25 15.76 -24.49
CA LEU A 594 -39.89 15.58 -25.79
C LEU A 594 -40.73 16.79 -26.23
N ASN A 595 -40.63 17.91 -25.55
CA ASN A 595 -41.37 19.12 -25.89
C ASN A 595 -40.93 19.70 -27.27
N GLU A 596 -41.82 19.69 -28.24
CA GLU A 596 -41.55 20.14 -29.62
C GLU A 596 -41.09 21.61 -29.70
N GLY A 597 -41.69 22.48 -28.88
CA GLY A 597 -41.30 23.87 -28.85
C GLY A 597 -39.86 24.07 -28.42
N ARG A 598 -39.43 23.26 -27.42
CA ARG A 598 -38.06 23.28 -26.94
C ARG A 598 -37.08 22.74 -27.99
N ILE A 599 -37.43 21.59 -28.59
CA ILE A 599 -36.60 20.96 -29.63
C ILE A 599 -36.44 21.93 -30.80
N ASN A 600 -37.52 22.50 -31.32
CA ASN A 600 -37.46 23.48 -32.42
C ASN A 600 -36.59 24.66 -32.06
N ALA A 601 -36.69 25.21 -30.82
CA ALA A 601 -35.86 26.32 -30.38
C ALA A 601 -34.38 25.96 -30.37
N LEU A 602 -34.00 24.69 -30.12
CA LEU A 602 -32.62 24.24 -30.20
C LEU A 602 -32.15 24.14 -31.66
N LEU A 603 -32.99 23.57 -32.53
CA LEU A 603 -32.70 23.42 -33.98
C LEU A 603 -32.62 24.75 -34.71
N ASP A 604 -33.38 25.76 -34.30
CA ASP A 604 -33.29 27.12 -34.82
C ASP A 604 -31.97 27.84 -34.46
N ARG A 605 -31.28 27.36 -33.41
CA ARG A 605 -30.08 28.02 -32.88
C ARG A 605 -28.75 27.44 -33.39
N ALA A 606 -28.76 26.20 -33.94
CA ALA A 606 -27.53 25.55 -34.35
C ALA A 606 -27.78 24.60 -35.55
N ASP A 607 -26.73 24.44 -36.39
CA ASP A 607 -26.71 23.51 -37.47
C ASP A 607 -26.74 22.05 -37.01
N ASN A 608 -26.10 21.77 -35.86
CA ASN A 608 -26.09 20.47 -35.20
C ASN A 608 -26.40 20.62 -33.71
N VAL A 609 -27.20 19.73 -33.19
CA VAL A 609 -27.60 19.73 -31.79
C VAL A 609 -27.23 18.40 -31.13
N LEU A 610 -26.37 18.47 -30.13
CA LEU A 610 -26.08 17.36 -29.24
C LEU A 610 -26.77 17.58 -27.90
N MET A 611 -27.39 16.51 -27.37
CA MET A 611 -28.03 16.56 -26.06
C MET A 611 -27.30 15.65 -25.08
N ALA A 612 -26.89 16.22 -23.93
CA ALA A 612 -26.41 15.45 -22.81
C ALA A 612 -27.57 15.09 -21.90
N LEU A 613 -27.85 13.80 -21.80
CA LEU A 613 -29.04 13.28 -21.12
C LEU A 613 -28.68 12.50 -19.84
N PRO A 614 -29.52 12.56 -18.81
CA PRO A 614 -29.45 11.61 -17.70
C PRO A 614 -29.62 10.17 -18.21
N SER A 615 -28.98 9.21 -17.53
CA SER A 615 -28.98 7.80 -17.94
C SER A 615 -30.39 7.21 -18.17
N PRO A 616 -31.40 7.48 -17.32
CA PRO A 616 -32.76 6.97 -17.57
C PRO A 616 -33.40 7.52 -18.86
N MET A 617 -33.01 8.72 -19.28
CA MET A 617 -33.54 9.40 -20.47
C MET A 617 -32.85 8.97 -21.77
N MET A 618 -31.72 8.25 -21.68
CA MET A 618 -31.03 7.74 -22.88
C MET A 618 -31.86 6.76 -23.71
N LEU A 619 -32.89 6.14 -23.14
CA LEU A 619 -33.85 5.32 -23.85
C LEU A 619 -34.62 6.09 -24.92
N LEU A 620 -34.71 7.42 -24.78
CA LEU A 620 -35.41 8.30 -25.74
C LEU A 620 -34.46 8.89 -26.80
N ALA A 621 -33.20 8.50 -26.81
CA ALA A 621 -32.21 9.04 -27.74
C ALA A 621 -32.60 8.82 -29.22
N ASP A 622 -33.16 7.65 -29.56
CA ASP A 622 -33.61 7.35 -30.94
C ASP A 622 -34.83 8.18 -31.30
N GLU A 623 -35.77 8.43 -30.39
CA GLU A 623 -36.90 9.30 -30.62
C GLU A 623 -36.48 10.77 -30.83
N LEU A 624 -35.51 11.24 -30.05
CA LEU A 624 -34.91 12.58 -30.22
C LEU A 624 -34.21 12.73 -31.57
N LYS A 625 -33.50 11.70 -32.02
CA LYS A 625 -32.91 11.68 -33.38
C LYS A 625 -33.96 11.80 -34.48
N VAL A 626 -35.08 11.10 -34.37
CA VAL A 626 -36.20 11.21 -35.32
C VAL A 626 -36.77 12.63 -35.34
N ARG A 627 -36.68 13.37 -34.24
CA ARG A 627 -37.14 14.78 -34.13
C ARG A 627 -36.07 15.80 -34.55
N GLY A 628 -34.91 15.37 -35.04
CA GLY A 628 -33.88 16.23 -35.61
C GLY A 628 -32.67 16.48 -34.73
N ILE A 629 -32.56 15.84 -33.55
CA ILE A 629 -31.35 15.92 -32.72
C ILE A 629 -30.27 15.02 -33.32
N ASP A 630 -29.08 15.57 -33.59
CA ASP A 630 -28.00 14.86 -34.25
C ASP A 630 -27.36 13.78 -33.42
N GLY A 631 -27.34 13.96 -32.09
CA GLY A 631 -26.82 12.94 -31.20
C GLY A 631 -27.15 13.19 -29.72
N CYS A 632 -27.13 12.08 -28.96
CA CYS A 632 -27.32 12.10 -27.53
C CYS A 632 -26.13 11.47 -26.82
N ILE A 633 -25.65 12.11 -25.75
CA ILE A 633 -24.58 11.63 -24.90
C ILE A 633 -25.12 11.45 -23.48
N ALA A 634 -24.77 10.36 -22.81
CA ALA A 634 -25.17 10.18 -21.42
C ALA A 634 -24.30 11.06 -20.50
N LYS A 635 -24.91 11.72 -19.50
CA LYS A 635 -24.20 12.38 -18.40
C LYS A 635 -23.52 11.33 -17.50
N PRO A 636 -22.34 11.68 -16.90
CA PRO A 636 -21.59 12.92 -17.05
C PRO A 636 -20.94 13.05 -18.42
N ILE A 637 -20.78 14.27 -18.89
CA ILE A 637 -20.09 14.55 -20.15
C ILE A 637 -18.61 14.25 -19.99
N SER A 638 -18.00 13.52 -20.94
CA SER A 638 -16.57 13.23 -20.97
C SER A 638 -16.00 13.43 -22.38
N LEU A 639 -14.71 13.78 -22.45
CA LEU A 639 -14.02 13.98 -23.73
C LEU A 639 -13.96 12.70 -24.56
N THR A 640 -13.77 11.55 -23.95
CA THR A 640 -13.70 10.24 -24.63
C THR A 640 -14.97 9.91 -25.40
N ARG A 641 -16.10 10.37 -24.92
CA ARG A 641 -17.42 10.15 -25.58
C ARG A 641 -17.82 11.32 -26.47
N LEU A 642 -17.51 12.54 -26.08
CA LEU A 642 -17.90 13.74 -26.83
C LEU A 642 -17.08 13.89 -28.11
N LEU A 643 -15.74 13.73 -28.06
CA LEU A 643 -14.86 13.91 -29.21
C LEU A 643 -15.21 13.02 -30.42
N PRO A 644 -15.48 11.72 -30.29
CA PRO A 644 -15.90 10.90 -31.42
C PRO A 644 -17.19 11.39 -32.07
N MET A 645 -18.14 11.89 -31.26
CA MET A 645 -19.41 12.45 -31.80
C MET A 645 -19.18 13.74 -32.58
N LEU A 646 -18.33 14.64 -32.05
CA LEU A 646 -17.95 15.87 -32.73
C LEU A 646 -17.28 15.61 -34.05
N LEU A 647 -16.45 14.56 -34.10
CA LEU A 647 -15.78 14.13 -35.34
C LEU A 647 -16.74 13.52 -36.36
N ASP A 648 -17.67 12.68 -35.91
CA ASP A 648 -18.67 12.08 -36.77
C ASP A 648 -19.54 13.18 -37.41
N LEU A 649 -19.93 14.19 -36.65
CA LEU A 649 -20.65 15.36 -37.16
C LEU A 649 -19.80 16.17 -38.14
N HIS A 650 -18.54 16.40 -37.85
CA HIS A 650 -17.64 17.12 -38.75
C HIS A 650 -17.35 16.35 -40.03
N THR A 651 -17.20 15.02 -39.94
CA THR A 651 -17.00 14.15 -41.15
C THR A 651 -18.26 13.97 -41.97
N ARG A 652 -19.45 13.98 -41.38
CA ARG A 652 -20.74 14.00 -42.14
C ARG A 652 -20.88 15.24 -43.00
N GLN A 653 -20.41 16.39 -42.54
CA GLN A 653 -20.36 17.62 -43.33
C GLN A 653 -19.38 17.55 -44.52
N ILE A 654 -18.43 16.60 -44.51
CA ILE A 654 -17.38 16.48 -45.53
C ILE A 654 -17.63 15.30 -46.48
N SER A 655 -18.48 14.32 -46.15
CA SER A 655 -18.58 13.06 -46.89
C SER A 655 -20.01 12.53 -46.99
N GLU A 656 -20.67 12.78 -48.09
CA GLU A 656 -21.76 11.94 -48.61
C GLU A 656 -21.15 10.69 -49.24
N LEU A 657 -20.84 9.64 -48.50
CA LEU A 657 -20.47 8.32 -49.02
C LEU A 657 -21.18 7.17 -48.29
N PRO A 658 -21.62 6.12 -49.02
CA PRO A 658 -22.56 5.14 -48.49
C PRO A 658 -21.90 4.08 -47.60
N PHE A 659 -22.69 3.59 -46.68
CA PHE A 659 -22.44 2.54 -45.67
C PHE A 659 -21.77 1.27 -46.22
N SER A 660 -20.76 0.78 -45.50
CA SER A 660 -20.21 -0.58 -45.62
C SER A 660 -21.06 -1.58 -44.83
N PRO A 661 -21.31 -2.80 -45.36
CA PRO A 661 -22.17 -3.78 -44.72
C PRO A 661 -21.54 -4.38 -43.47
N ARG A 662 -22.35 -4.57 -42.40
CA ARG A 662 -21.97 -5.26 -41.17
C ARG A 662 -21.60 -6.72 -41.48
N LEU A 663 -20.42 -7.13 -41.13
CA LEU A 663 -19.99 -8.54 -41.16
C LEU A 663 -20.71 -9.34 -40.07
N PRO A 664 -21.27 -10.51 -40.35
CA PRO A 664 -21.84 -11.38 -39.33
C PRO A 664 -20.73 -11.92 -38.41
N LEU A 665 -20.87 -11.69 -37.14
CA LEU A 665 -19.95 -12.22 -36.12
C LEU A 665 -20.46 -13.60 -35.68
N THR A 666 -19.59 -14.61 -35.75
CA THR A 666 -19.85 -15.92 -35.17
C THR A 666 -19.11 -15.99 -33.84
N VAL A 667 -19.84 -16.16 -32.75
CA VAL A 667 -19.27 -16.27 -31.41
C VAL A 667 -19.35 -17.72 -30.93
N MET A 668 -18.21 -18.29 -30.50
CA MET A 668 -18.16 -19.59 -29.87
C MET A 668 -18.08 -19.39 -28.36
N ALA A 669 -19.03 -19.94 -27.60
CA ALA A 669 -18.99 -19.96 -26.15
C ALA A 669 -18.51 -21.33 -25.70
N VAL A 670 -17.51 -21.33 -24.80
CA VAL A 670 -16.97 -22.55 -24.17
C VAL A 670 -17.04 -22.40 -22.65
N ASP A 671 -17.71 -23.34 -22.00
CA ASP A 671 -17.84 -23.39 -20.55
C ASP A 671 -17.96 -24.86 -20.14
N ASP A 672 -17.37 -25.24 -19.05
CA ASP A 672 -17.40 -26.61 -18.49
C ASP A 672 -18.74 -26.91 -17.78
N ASN A 673 -19.54 -25.87 -17.50
CA ASN A 673 -20.85 -26.02 -16.88
C ASN A 673 -21.98 -25.84 -17.91
N PRO A 674 -22.77 -26.89 -18.17
CA PRO A 674 -23.86 -26.85 -19.15
C PRO A 674 -24.98 -25.86 -18.80
N ALA A 675 -25.08 -25.45 -17.53
CA ALA A 675 -26.05 -24.41 -17.12
C ALA A 675 -25.61 -23.02 -17.60
N ASN A 676 -24.31 -22.72 -17.59
CA ASN A 676 -23.74 -21.46 -18.08
C ASN A 676 -23.91 -21.35 -19.61
N LEU A 677 -23.69 -22.44 -20.35
CA LEU A 677 -23.89 -22.46 -21.79
C LEU A 677 -25.37 -22.20 -22.20
N LYS A 678 -26.34 -22.65 -21.42
CA LYS A 678 -27.75 -22.32 -21.63
C LYS A 678 -28.12 -20.85 -21.39
N LEU A 679 -27.30 -20.12 -20.68
CA LEU A 679 -27.51 -18.70 -20.42
C LEU A 679 -26.96 -17.82 -21.54
N ILE A 680 -26.02 -18.31 -22.31
CA ILE A 680 -25.37 -17.60 -23.43
C ILE A 680 -26.15 -17.82 -24.77
N GLY A 681 -26.85 -18.93 -24.90
CA GLY A 681 -27.77 -19.22 -26.03
C GLY A 681 -29.13 -18.66 -25.77
#